data_394af97128069cc383d002b884b52adc
#
_entry.id   394af97128069cc383d002b884b52adc
#
_cell.length_a   1.000
_cell.length_b   1.000
_cell.length_c   1.000
_cell.angle_alpha   90.00
_cell.angle_beta   90.00
_cell.angle_gamma   90.00
#
_symmetry.space_group_name_H-M   'P 1'
#
loop_
_entity.id
_entity.type
_entity.pdbx_description
1 polymer ?
#
loop_
_entity_poly.entity_id
_entity_poly.type
_entity_poly.pdbx_seq_one_letter_code
_entity_poly.pdbx_strand_id
1 'polypeptide(L)'
;MCGDSSQPCQIVRLKVQLTGRVQGVGFRPTAYRIATALGLSGIVRNDGQGLTIEVQGQKALVDQFISRITDRDRPPLAAITGLEARPIQPVAGEEGFVIEASHLEGSPECEVCPDMAVCDQCLQEMADPNDPRYAYPFINCTNCGPRYTIIKAIPYDRPNTTMSGFQMCSVCSSQYHDVHDRRFHAQPVACPECGPRVWLTGPDGRTVVADTANAIAHAARMLQDGKVLAVKGIGGFHLMVDATNEQAVRLLRKRKRRDHKPFAMMAASLADIQMHADISPVARQVLTSPQAPIVLLPRRDGHGVAPSVAASVKQFGFMCCYAPLHRLLLEMGPRVVVATSGNISDEPLICDNDLALSRLGTVADGFLMHDRPIYRQVDDSVVHIIDGRPAMLRRARGYVPSPITMGVSASRQVLALGSDLKNTFSLVKDDQIICSEHIGDLADAEVFRHYVRSISDLQDLFDVRPSVLVCDMHPGYVSTAYAKRLQDGFKHLIHVQHHWAHVASVMAEHQLTGPVIGIVADGTGYGTDGVIWGCECLIADLHGFERFGHLQYYALPGGDKAAREPIRPLIGLLSTAVAADPGQYQWILDLVEPDRAIQGFICRQVSGSINVVQTSSLGRVFDAIAAVLGLGRFNHFDAQLPMALEAIASADVVEEYPVSFSSNGSGPVRMDIGPLIEALLRDLHRAVEPRVIAARFHNGIARGLLMMAQMAGRRTGLRQVALSGGVFCNRYLAERLIGLLRQSGYDVYWNQQFPTNDGGISVGQAAIAARLTTATSHQA
;
A
#
# COMPACT_ATOMS: atom_id res chain seq x y z
N MET A 1 29.25 19.37 -60.93
CA MET A 1 30.15 18.63 -60.03
C MET A 1 29.27 18.21 -58.84
N CYS A 2 28.70 17.01 -58.93
CA CYS A 2 27.94 16.41 -57.83
C CYS A 2 28.97 15.78 -56.87
N GLY A 3 28.96 16.25 -55.60
CA GLY A 3 29.79 15.70 -54.57
C GLY A 3 29.29 14.31 -54.14
N ASP A 4 30.11 13.33 -54.40
CA ASP A 4 29.94 11.92 -53.95
C ASP A 4 30.18 11.84 -52.44
N SER A 5 29.13 11.75 -51.64
CA SER A 5 29.23 11.48 -50.18
C SER A 5 28.85 10.04 -49.87
N SER A 6 29.60 9.08 -50.41
CA SER A 6 29.59 7.68 -50.00
C SER A 6 30.52 7.49 -48.77
N GLN A 7 30.02 7.89 -47.57
CA GLN A 7 30.60 7.27 -46.36
C GLN A 7 30.23 5.78 -46.40
N PRO A 8 31.18 4.85 -46.21
CA PRO A 8 30.88 3.43 -46.14
C PRO A 8 29.91 3.19 -44.97
N CYS A 9 28.78 2.52 -45.26
CA CYS A 9 27.80 2.14 -44.26
C CYS A 9 28.52 1.28 -43.19
N GLN A 10 28.84 1.92 -42.07
CA GLN A 10 29.55 1.24 -40.97
C GLN A 10 28.56 0.29 -40.32
N ILE A 11 28.75 -1.03 -40.50
CA ILE A 11 28.02 -2.06 -39.76
C ILE A 11 28.56 -2.09 -38.35
N VAL A 12 27.69 -1.94 -37.38
CA VAL A 12 27.97 -2.03 -35.93
C VAL A 12 27.13 -3.14 -35.30
N ARG A 13 27.69 -3.76 -34.25
CA ARG A 13 26.97 -4.66 -33.36
C ARG A 13 27.09 -4.13 -31.94
N LEU A 14 25.96 -3.98 -31.25
CA LEU A 14 25.86 -3.59 -29.85
C LEU A 14 25.28 -4.72 -29.04
N LYS A 15 25.88 -5.00 -27.88
CA LYS A 15 25.20 -5.73 -26.79
C LYS A 15 24.61 -4.71 -25.82
N VAL A 16 23.32 -4.78 -25.64
CA VAL A 16 22.53 -3.88 -24.77
C VAL A 16 21.95 -4.69 -23.63
N GLN A 17 22.23 -4.28 -22.41
CA GLN A 17 21.64 -4.81 -21.18
C GLN A 17 20.66 -3.81 -20.64
N LEU A 18 19.40 -4.20 -20.47
CA LEU A 18 18.36 -3.41 -19.81
C LEU A 18 18.01 -4.03 -18.47
N THR A 19 18.04 -3.23 -17.41
CA THR A 19 17.65 -3.61 -16.05
C THR A 19 16.37 -2.89 -15.63
N GLY A 20 15.74 -3.37 -14.54
CA GLY A 20 14.46 -2.87 -14.05
C GLY A 20 13.29 -3.79 -14.41
N ARG A 21 12.09 -3.23 -14.52
CA ARG A 21 10.87 -3.97 -14.92
C ARG A 21 10.83 -4.14 -16.43
N VAL A 22 11.60 -5.11 -16.91
CA VAL A 22 11.78 -5.42 -18.34
C VAL A 22 11.29 -6.81 -18.72
N GLN A 23 10.92 -7.65 -17.74
CA GLN A 23 10.34 -8.99 -17.96
C GLN A 23 8.83 -9.01 -17.66
N GLY A 24 8.06 -9.84 -18.38
CA GLY A 24 6.61 -9.96 -18.21
C GLY A 24 5.79 -8.74 -18.68
N VAL A 25 6.42 -7.80 -19.37
CA VAL A 25 5.82 -6.52 -19.83
C VAL A 25 5.86 -6.34 -21.36
N GLY A 26 6.23 -7.38 -22.12
CA GLY A 26 6.21 -7.34 -23.59
C GLY A 26 7.48 -6.77 -24.23
N PHE A 27 8.62 -6.68 -23.53
CA PHE A 27 9.86 -6.15 -24.12
C PHE A 27 10.42 -7.01 -25.24
N ARG A 28 10.53 -8.35 -25.08
CA ARG A 28 11.02 -9.26 -26.12
C ARG A 28 10.26 -9.11 -27.44
N PRO A 29 8.89 -9.16 -27.43
CA PRO A 29 8.08 -8.86 -28.62
C PRO A 29 8.36 -7.49 -29.25
N THR A 30 8.50 -6.48 -28.43
CA THR A 30 8.71 -5.11 -28.92
C THR A 30 10.10 -4.94 -29.56
N ALA A 31 11.15 -5.48 -28.93
CA ALA A 31 12.50 -5.49 -29.50
C ALA A 31 12.52 -6.19 -30.86
N TYR A 32 11.91 -7.36 -30.94
CA TYR A 32 11.82 -8.11 -32.18
C TYR A 32 11.12 -7.32 -33.30
N ARG A 33 9.92 -6.74 -33.02
CA ARG A 33 9.17 -5.97 -34.02
C ARG A 33 9.93 -4.75 -34.52
N ILE A 34 10.61 -4.03 -33.62
CA ILE A 34 11.38 -2.84 -33.99
C ILE A 34 12.59 -3.24 -34.83
N ALA A 35 13.35 -4.26 -34.42
CA ALA A 35 14.51 -4.75 -35.14
C ALA A 35 14.15 -5.24 -36.54
N THR A 36 13.10 -6.06 -36.65
CA THR A 36 12.60 -6.57 -37.95
C THR A 36 12.13 -5.45 -38.85
N ALA A 37 11.39 -4.45 -38.33
CA ALA A 37 10.94 -3.30 -39.12
C ALA A 37 12.08 -2.41 -39.59
N LEU A 38 13.23 -2.43 -38.92
CA LEU A 38 14.44 -1.69 -39.29
C LEU A 38 15.43 -2.53 -40.12
N GLY A 39 15.13 -3.81 -40.39
CA GLY A 39 16.00 -4.72 -41.11
C GLY A 39 17.31 -5.03 -40.37
N LEU A 40 17.27 -5.03 -39.03
CA LEU A 40 18.42 -5.37 -38.18
C LEU A 40 18.47 -6.86 -37.88
N SER A 41 19.70 -7.38 -37.69
CA SER A 41 19.91 -8.76 -37.25
C SER A 41 20.35 -8.83 -35.78
N GLY A 42 20.23 -9.99 -35.15
CA GLY A 42 20.65 -10.23 -33.78
C GLY A 42 19.68 -11.02 -32.92
N ILE A 43 19.77 -10.84 -31.62
CA ILE A 43 18.99 -11.62 -30.65
C ILE A 43 18.43 -10.74 -29.52
N VAL A 44 17.34 -11.23 -28.90
CA VAL A 44 16.85 -10.72 -27.61
C VAL A 44 16.49 -11.90 -26.71
N ARG A 45 16.90 -11.85 -25.45
CA ARG A 45 16.57 -12.85 -24.45
C ARG A 45 16.40 -12.23 -23.05
N ASN A 46 15.62 -12.93 -22.21
CA ASN A 46 15.63 -12.66 -20.78
C ASN A 46 16.77 -13.43 -20.10
N ASP A 47 17.40 -12.82 -19.13
CA ASP A 47 18.37 -13.47 -18.25
C ASP A 47 18.15 -13.04 -16.78
N GLY A 48 19.00 -13.51 -15.86
CA GLY A 48 18.91 -13.13 -14.45
C GLY A 48 19.10 -11.63 -14.22
N GLN A 49 19.80 -10.92 -15.10
CA GLN A 49 20.08 -9.49 -14.97
C GLN A 49 18.99 -8.59 -15.61
N GLY A 50 18.09 -9.15 -16.39
CA GLY A 50 17.03 -8.39 -17.05
C GLY A 50 16.78 -8.79 -18.49
N LEU A 51 17.07 -7.91 -19.46
CA LEU A 51 16.91 -8.15 -20.88
C LEU A 51 18.23 -7.89 -21.62
N THR A 52 18.78 -8.93 -22.20
CA THR A 52 19.94 -8.82 -23.10
C THR A 52 19.48 -8.74 -24.54
N ILE A 53 19.99 -7.76 -25.27
CA ILE A 53 19.77 -7.57 -26.71
C ILE A 53 21.15 -7.49 -27.39
N GLU A 54 21.36 -8.27 -28.41
CA GLU A 54 22.47 -8.05 -29.36
C GLU A 54 21.85 -7.62 -30.67
N VAL A 55 22.24 -6.45 -31.18
CA VAL A 55 21.65 -5.87 -32.37
C VAL A 55 22.74 -5.41 -33.34
N GLN A 56 22.58 -5.78 -34.61
CA GLN A 56 23.56 -5.54 -35.65
C GLN A 56 22.93 -4.91 -36.91
N GLY A 57 23.61 -3.94 -37.48
CA GLY A 57 23.19 -3.28 -38.70
C GLY A 57 23.93 -1.96 -38.95
N GLN A 58 23.41 -1.14 -39.84
CA GLN A 58 23.92 0.21 -40.07
C GLN A 58 23.82 1.04 -38.78
N LYS A 59 24.85 1.78 -38.40
CA LYS A 59 24.94 2.55 -37.16
C LYS A 59 23.67 3.39 -36.89
N ALA A 60 23.21 4.14 -37.90
CA ALA A 60 22.00 5.00 -37.77
C ALA A 60 20.73 4.22 -37.44
N LEU A 61 20.56 3.01 -38.00
CA LEU A 61 19.41 2.15 -37.71
C LEU A 61 19.51 1.50 -36.32
N VAL A 62 20.72 1.14 -35.88
CA VAL A 62 20.96 0.62 -34.52
C VAL A 62 20.70 1.74 -33.50
N ASP A 63 21.15 2.96 -33.72
CA ASP A 63 20.88 4.12 -32.85
C ASP A 63 19.36 4.40 -32.80
N GLN A 64 18.65 4.31 -33.93
CA GLN A 64 17.19 4.43 -33.99
C GLN A 64 16.47 3.31 -33.23
N PHE A 65 16.97 2.07 -33.30
CA PHE A 65 16.43 0.94 -32.52
C PHE A 65 16.51 1.23 -31.04
N ILE A 66 17.68 1.65 -30.54
CA ILE A 66 17.87 1.97 -29.12
C ILE A 66 16.91 3.06 -28.66
N SER A 67 16.83 4.18 -29.40
CA SER A 67 15.90 5.28 -29.07
C SER A 67 14.44 4.82 -29.05
N ARG A 68 14.02 4.00 -30.02
CA ARG A 68 12.62 3.49 -30.07
C ARG A 68 12.30 2.59 -28.92
N ILE A 69 13.17 1.62 -28.56
CA ILE A 69 12.89 0.64 -27.53
C ILE A 69 12.96 1.22 -26.10
N THR A 70 13.77 2.27 -25.91
CA THR A 70 13.92 2.91 -24.59
C THR A 70 12.91 4.02 -24.32
N ASP A 71 12.35 4.63 -25.36
CA ASP A 71 11.48 5.80 -25.24
C ASP A 71 10.17 5.63 -26.04
N ARG A 72 10.21 5.83 -27.37
CA ARG A 72 9.00 6.00 -28.21
C ARG A 72 8.09 4.78 -28.23
N ASP A 73 8.64 3.58 -28.40
CA ASP A 73 7.89 2.32 -28.54
C ASP A 73 8.06 1.41 -27.33
N ARG A 74 8.55 1.98 -26.21
CA ARG A 74 8.69 1.26 -24.94
C ARG A 74 7.35 0.66 -24.50
N PRO A 75 7.31 -0.63 -24.09
CA PRO A 75 6.09 -1.22 -23.57
C PRO A 75 5.50 -0.42 -22.41
N PRO A 76 4.17 -0.23 -22.34
CA PRO A 76 3.53 0.68 -21.37
C PRO A 76 3.81 0.35 -19.90
N LEU A 77 4.02 -0.91 -19.58
CA LEU A 77 4.29 -1.38 -18.20
C LEU A 77 5.78 -1.42 -17.87
N ALA A 78 6.64 -1.17 -18.85
CA ALA A 78 8.09 -1.25 -18.67
C ALA A 78 8.62 -0.05 -17.89
N ALA A 79 9.58 -0.32 -16.98
CA ALA A 79 10.37 0.69 -16.30
C ALA A 79 11.84 0.27 -16.42
N ILE A 80 12.62 1.08 -17.14
CA ILE A 80 14.08 0.87 -17.31
C ILE A 80 14.77 1.64 -16.18
N THR A 81 15.49 0.93 -15.32
CA THR A 81 16.31 1.52 -14.25
C THR A 81 17.78 1.65 -14.64
N GLY A 82 18.24 0.82 -15.59
CA GLY A 82 19.59 0.89 -16.11
C GLY A 82 19.67 0.47 -17.57
N LEU A 83 20.59 1.09 -18.31
CA LEU A 83 20.92 0.75 -19.69
C LEU A 83 22.44 0.75 -19.83
N GLU A 84 22.99 -0.39 -20.19
CA GLU A 84 24.39 -0.52 -20.59
C GLU A 84 24.45 -0.98 -22.05
N ALA A 85 25.15 -0.23 -22.90
CA ALA A 85 25.36 -0.58 -24.31
C ALA A 85 26.85 -0.61 -24.60
N ARG A 86 27.34 -1.76 -25.08
CA ARG A 86 28.73 -1.93 -25.42
C ARG A 86 28.91 -2.47 -26.83
N PRO A 87 29.88 -1.97 -27.61
CA PRO A 87 30.23 -2.54 -28.89
C PRO A 87 30.75 -3.97 -28.74
N ILE A 88 30.32 -4.84 -29.65
CA ILE A 88 30.85 -6.21 -29.80
C ILE A 88 31.16 -6.46 -31.26
N GLN A 89 31.89 -7.57 -31.55
CA GLN A 89 32.27 -7.88 -32.94
C GLN A 89 31.03 -8.23 -33.78
N PRO A 90 30.85 -7.64 -34.98
CA PRO A 90 29.85 -8.04 -35.92
C PRO A 90 29.96 -9.50 -36.35
N VAL A 91 28.87 -10.17 -36.53
CA VAL A 91 28.81 -11.56 -37.02
C VAL A 91 28.53 -11.54 -38.52
N ALA A 92 29.46 -12.05 -39.31
CA ALA A 92 29.31 -12.09 -40.76
C ALA A 92 28.21 -13.08 -41.17
N GLY A 93 27.29 -12.65 -42.05
CA GLY A 93 26.23 -13.49 -42.57
C GLY A 93 25.10 -13.76 -41.59
N GLU A 94 25.00 -13.04 -40.45
CA GLU A 94 23.85 -13.13 -39.54
C GLU A 94 22.61 -12.48 -40.19
N GLU A 95 21.57 -13.26 -40.40
CA GLU A 95 20.33 -12.80 -41.00
C GLU A 95 19.18 -12.87 -40.00
N GLY A 96 18.35 -11.80 -39.95
CA GLY A 96 17.17 -11.71 -39.11
C GLY A 96 17.44 -11.45 -37.64
N PHE A 97 16.38 -11.21 -36.91
CA PHE A 97 16.39 -10.97 -35.48
C PHE A 97 15.61 -12.08 -34.74
N VAL A 98 16.14 -12.64 -33.68
CA VAL A 98 15.59 -13.84 -33.04
C VAL A 98 15.32 -13.60 -31.56
N ILE A 99 14.21 -14.16 -31.03
CA ILE A 99 13.99 -14.27 -29.59
C ILE A 99 14.54 -15.61 -29.11
N GLU A 100 15.59 -15.56 -28.31
CA GLU A 100 16.17 -16.76 -27.69
C GLU A 100 15.43 -17.17 -26.41
N ALA A 101 15.61 -18.43 -26.02
CA ALA A 101 15.16 -18.94 -24.73
C ALA A 101 15.85 -18.15 -23.58
N SER A 102 15.15 -18.04 -22.45
CA SER A 102 15.72 -17.39 -21.27
C SER A 102 16.88 -18.19 -20.71
N HIS A 103 17.94 -17.50 -20.26
CA HIS A 103 19.11 -18.10 -19.61
C HIS A 103 19.12 -17.78 -18.10
N LEU A 104 19.52 -18.77 -17.30
CA LEU A 104 19.55 -18.68 -15.82
C LEU A 104 20.92 -18.26 -15.28
N GLU A 105 21.80 -17.67 -16.08
CA GLU A 105 23.13 -17.25 -15.63
C GLU A 105 23.04 -15.94 -14.81
N GLY A 106 23.60 -15.97 -13.60
CA GLY A 106 23.69 -14.82 -12.68
C GLY A 106 22.57 -14.74 -11.64
N SER A 107 22.80 -13.92 -10.61
CA SER A 107 21.79 -13.59 -9.59
C SER A 107 20.64 -12.79 -10.22
N PRO A 108 19.35 -13.04 -9.84
CA PRO A 108 18.22 -12.29 -10.39
C PRO A 108 18.31 -10.80 -10.02
N GLU A 109 18.48 -9.94 -11.02
CA GLU A 109 18.48 -8.47 -10.89
C GLU A 109 17.21 -7.85 -11.51
N CYS A 110 16.33 -8.67 -12.12
CA CYS A 110 15.13 -8.18 -12.75
C CYS A 110 14.00 -7.97 -11.74
N GLU A 111 13.25 -6.90 -11.95
CA GLU A 111 12.03 -6.64 -11.18
C GLU A 111 10.90 -7.62 -11.58
N VAL A 112 10.18 -8.13 -10.58
CA VAL A 112 8.94 -8.87 -10.80
C VAL A 112 7.80 -7.88 -11.02
N CYS A 113 7.09 -8.04 -12.13
CA CYS A 113 5.94 -7.19 -12.44
C CYS A 113 4.78 -7.48 -11.47
N PRO A 114 4.12 -6.45 -10.91
CA PRO A 114 2.89 -6.60 -10.14
C PRO A 114 1.75 -7.18 -10.98
N ASP A 115 0.70 -7.68 -10.30
CA ASP A 115 -0.56 -8.01 -10.96
C ASP A 115 -1.22 -6.75 -11.53
N MET A 116 -1.67 -6.82 -12.79
CA MET A 116 -2.24 -5.70 -13.51
C MET A 116 -3.71 -5.94 -13.82
N ALA A 117 -4.51 -4.90 -13.76
CA ALA A 117 -5.91 -4.93 -14.17
C ALA A 117 -6.04 -5.32 -15.64
N VAL A 118 -7.17 -5.91 -16.01
CA VAL A 118 -7.50 -6.24 -17.40
C VAL A 118 -7.51 -4.96 -18.25
N CYS A 119 -6.87 -4.99 -19.41
CA CYS A 119 -6.80 -3.85 -20.33
C CYS A 119 -8.04 -3.76 -21.24
N ASP A 120 -8.29 -2.57 -21.77
CA ASP A 120 -9.46 -2.28 -22.62
C ASP A 120 -9.53 -3.20 -23.84
N GLN A 121 -8.40 -3.52 -24.48
CA GLN A 121 -8.37 -4.44 -25.61
C GLN A 121 -8.83 -5.85 -25.24
N CYS A 122 -8.41 -6.37 -24.07
CA CYS A 122 -8.91 -7.67 -23.59
C CYS A 122 -10.40 -7.60 -23.23
N LEU A 123 -10.88 -6.46 -22.70
CA LEU A 123 -12.31 -6.26 -22.45
C LEU A 123 -13.12 -6.21 -23.75
N GLN A 124 -12.60 -5.57 -24.81
CA GLN A 124 -13.23 -5.56 -26.14
C GLN A 124 -13.34 -6.96 -26.73
N GLU A 125 -12.25 -7.73 -26.73
CA GLU A 125 -12.26 -9.14 -27.18
C GLU A 125 -13.21 -10.00 -26.36
N MET A 126 -13.26 -9.81 -25.03
CA MET A 126 -14.18 -10.52 -24.15
C MET A 126 -15.65 -10.22 -24.46
N ALA A 127 -15.94 -9.04 -24.97
CA ALA A 127 -17.28 -8.60 -25.36
C ALA A 127 -17.66 -8.95 -26.80
N ASP A 128 -16.71 -9.35 -27.66
CA ASP A 128 -16.97 -9.71 -29.06
C ASP A 128 -17.38 -11.19 -29.18
N PRO A 129 -18.64 -11.51 -29.60
CA PRO A 129 -19.08 -12.89 -29.78
C PRO A 129 -18.27 -13.70 -30.80
N ASN A 130 -17.52 -13.03 -31.69
CA ASN A 130 -16.70 -13.71 -32.70
C ASN A 130 -15.27 -14.01 -32.20
N ASP A 131 -14.86 -13.46 -31.06
CA ASP A 131 -13.53 -13.74 -30.49
C ASP A 131 -13.53 -15.11 -29.77
N PRO A 132 -12.49 -15.93 -29.93
CA PRO A 132 -12.37 -17.22 -29.21
C PRO A 132 -12.40 -17.11 -27.68
N ARG A 133 -12.23 -15.91 -27.13
CA ARG A 133 -12.28 -15.59 -25.70
C ARG A 133 -13.53 -14.79 -25.31
N TYR A 134 -14.56 -14.80 -26.14
CA TYR A 134 -15.86 -14.24 -25.78
C TYR A 134 -16.31 -14.75 -24.41
N ALA A 135 -16.69 -13.82 -23.50
CA ALA A 135 -17.13 -14.13 -22.14
C ALA A 135 -16.15 -14.99 -21.31
N TYR A 136 -14.84 -14.99 -21.65
CA TYR A 136 -13.86 -15.79 -20.92
C TYR A 136 -13.28 -15.05 -19.71
N PRO A 137 -13.48 -15.58 -18.46
CA PRO A 137 -13.14 -14.86 -17.22
C PRO A 137 -11.64 -14.80 -16.90
N PHE A 138 -10.76 -15.39 -17.72
CA PHE A 138 -9.31 -15.37 -17.54
C PHE A 138 -8.58 -14.81 -18.76
N ILE A 139 -9.27 -14.06 -19.61
CA ILE A 139 -8.64 -13.37 -20.74
C ILE A 139 -7.54 -12.45 -20.26
N ASN A 140 -6.39 -12.45 -20.94
CA ASN A 140 -5.24 -11.61 -20.66
C ASN A 140 -4.33 -11.47 -21.89
N CYS A 141 -3.35 -10.58 -21.79
CA CYS A 141 -2.28 -10.39 -22.78
C CYS A 141 -0.97 -10.02 -22.08
N THR A 142 0.05 -9.60 -22.85
CA THR A 142 1.34 -9.14 -22.28
C THR A 142 1.21 -7.91 -21.40
N ASN A 143 0.15 -7.10 -21.55
CA ASN A 143 -0.05 -5.83 -20.84
C ASN A 143 -1.00 -5.92 -19.63
N CYS A 144 -1.61 -7.07 -19.35
CA CYS A 144 -2.60 -7.18 -18.27
C CYS A 144 -2.64 -8.57 -17.65
N GLY A 145 -3.38 -8.73 -16.55
CA GLY A 145 -3.61 -9.99 -15.86
C GLY A 145 -2.60 -10.28 -14.73
N PRO A 146 -2.64 -11.50 -14.18
CA PRO A 146 -1.83 -11.87 -13.02
C PRO A 146 -0.35 -12.02 -13.37
N ARG A 147 0.50 -11.68 -12.40
CA ARG A 147 1.96 -11.78 -12.45
C ARG A 147 2.51 -12.27 -11.12
N TYR A 148 2.56 -11.39 -10.10
CA TYR A 148 3.09 -11.67 -8.78
C TYR A 148 2.34 -12.80 -8.07
N THR A 149 1.03 -12.83 -8.19
CA THR A 149 0.19 -13.87 -7.57
C THR A 149 0.35 -15.27 -8.18
N ILE A 150 0.94 -15.38 -9.36
CA ILE A 150 1.10 -16.68 -10.05
C ILE A 150 2.57 -17.12 -10.24
N ILE A 151 3.55 -16.22 -10.11
CA ILE A 151 4.98 -16.54 -10.29
C ILE A 151 5.49 -17.39 -9.12
N LYS A 152 6.29 -18.42 -9.41
CA LYS A 152 6.96 -19.28 -8.43
C LYS A 152 8.44 -18.96 -8.33
N ALA A 153 9.07 -18.66 -9.47
CA ALA A 153 10.51 -18.35 -9.57
C ALA A 153 10.80 -17.44 -10.76
N ILE A 154 11.92 -16.73 -10.72
CA ILE A 154 12.50 -15.97 -11.84
C ILE A 154 13.37 -16.94 -12.68
N PRO A 155 13.39 -16.81 -14.03
CA PRO A 155 12.72 -15.81 -14.87
C PRO A 155 11.23 -16.04 -15.00
N TYR A 156 10.47 -14.96 -15.30
CA TYR A 156 9.02 -15.03 -15.51
C TYR A 156 8.70 -15.72 -16.83
N ASP A 157 8.66 -17.04 -16.78
CA ASP A 157 8.26 -17.91 -17.89
C ASP A 157 7.17 -18.91 -17.43
N ARG A 158 6.32 -19.36 -18.34
CA ARG A 158 5.15 -20.19 -18.01
C ARG A 158 5.44 -21.39 -17.10
N PRO A 159 6.53 -22.17 -17.28
CA PRO A 159 6.89 -23.27 -16.37
C PRO A 159 7.10 -22.83 -14.92
N ASN A 160 7.57 -21.59 -14.72
CA ASN A 160 7.81 -20.97 -13.42
C ASN A 160 6.57 -20.26 -12.84
N THR A 161 5.38 -20.53 -13.37
CA THR A 161 4.10 -19.98 -12.89
C THR A 161 3.10 -21.08 -12.54
N THR A 162 2.00 -20.71 -11.88
CA THR A 162 0.88 -21.65 -11.63
C THR A 162 0.15 -22.02 -12.92
N MET A 163 0.40 -21.34 -14.03
CA MET A 163 -0.16 -21.67 -15.35
C MET A 163 0.54 -22.86 -16.03
N SER A 164 1.63 -23.36 -15.48
CA SER A 164 2.33 -24.56 -15.96
C SER A 164 1.42 -25.81 -16.00
N GLY A 165 0.41 -25.88 -15.14
CA GLY A 165 -0.59 -26.96 -15.11
C GLY A 165 -1.62 -26.91 -16.25
N PHE A 166 -1.68 -25.82 -17.03
CA PHE A 166 -2.63 -25.63 -18.13
C PHE A 166 -1.90 -25.70 -19.48
N GLN A 167 -2.00 -26.85 -20.14
CA GLN A 167 -1.38 -27.04 -21.45
C GLN A 167 -2.13 -26.23 -22.51
N MET A 168 -1.41 -25.42 -23.28
CA MET A 168 -1.99 -24.58 -24.33
C MET A 168 -2.58 -25.46 -25.47
N CYS A 169 -3.79 -25.12 -25.93
CA CYS A 169 -4.33 -25.68 -27.18
C CYS A 169 -3.58 -25.10 -28.39
N SER A 170 -3.85 -25.62 -29.58
CA SER A 170 -3.20 -25.22 -30.83
C SER A 170 -3.35 -23.71 -31.11
N VAL A 171 -4.53 -23.15 -30.86
CA VAL A 171 -4.81 -21.70 -31.04
C VAL A 171 -3.98 -20.85 -30.09
N CYS A 172 -4.00 -21.15 -28.78
CA CYS A 172 -3.23 -20.42 -27.80
C CYS A 172 -1.71 -20.57 -28.03
N SER A 173 -1.26 -21.76 -28.44
CA SER A 173 0.14 -22.00 -28.78
C SER A 173 0.58 -21.20 -30.02
N SER A 174 -0.25 -21.15 -31.06
CA SER A 174 0.02 -20.35 -32.25
C SER A 174 0.17 -18.86 -31.88
N GLN A 175 -0.79 -18.29 -31.12
CA GLN A 175 -0.73 -16.90 -30.68
C GLN A 175 0.46 -16.62 -29.75
N TYR A 176 0.83 -17.59 -28.92
CA TYR A 176 1.99 -17.46 -28.02
C TYR A 176 3.32 -17.38 -28.80
N HIS A 177 3.41 -18.02 -29.96
CA HIS A 177 4.61 -18.02 -30.81
C HIS A 177 4.54 -17.01 -31.98
N ASP A 178 3.38 -16.42 -32.26
CA ASP A 178 3.24 -15.42 -33.32
C ASP A 178 3.65 -14.04 -32.78
N VAL A 179 4.74 -13.51 -33.34
CA VAL A 179 5.29 -12.20 -33.00
C VAL A 179 4.35 -11.01 -33.28
N HIS A 180 3.39 -11.20 -34.18
CA HIS A 180 2.39 -10.18 -34.51
C HIS A 180 1.17 -10.21 -33.58
N ASP A 181 0.99 -11.29 -32.82
CA ASP A 181 -0.10 -11.39 -31.86
C ASP A 181 0.25 -10.66 -30.54
N ARG A 182 -0.74 -9.98 -29.97
CA ARG A 182 -0.60 -9.28 -28.69
C ARG A 182 -0.40 -10.23 -27.48
N ARG A 183 -0.55 -11.53 -27.68
CA ARG A 183 -0.29 -12.58 -26.69
C ARG A 183 1.04 -13.28 -26.89
N PHE A 184 1.85 -12.78 -27.81
CA PHE A 184 3.20 -13.29 -28.02
C PHE A 184 4.00 -13.31 -26.70
N HIS A 185 4.40 -14.51 -26.25
CA HIS A 185 5.04 -14.73 -24.95
C HIS A 185 4.25 -14.23 -23.72
N ALA A 186 2.92 -14.09 -23.81
CA ALA A 186 2.09 -13.83 -22.65
C ALA A 186 1.98 -15.10 -21.79
N GLN A 187 2.75 -15.18 -20.71
CA GLN A 187 2.89 -16.40 -19.91
C GLN A 187 1.57 -16.95 -19.36
N PRO A 188 0.56 -16.11 -18.94
CA PRO A 188 -0.72 -16.62 -18.47
C PRO A 188 -1.76 -16.84 -19.57
N VAL A 189 -1.38 -16.79 -20.88
CA VAL A 189 -2.32 -16.97 -21.99
C VAL A 189 -3.12 -18.28 -21.89
N ALA A 190 -4.42 -18.16 -22.11
CA ALA A 190 -5.37 -19.27 -22.10
C ALA A 190 -6.66 -18.90 -22.86
N CYS A 191 -7.50 -19.87 -23.13
CA CYS A 191 -8.85 -19.72 -23.69
C CYS A 191 -9.82 -20.70 -22.98
N PRO A 192 -11.13 -20.64 -23.26
CA PRO A 192 -12.10 -21.55 -22.64
C PRO A 192 -11.78 -23.04 -22.79
N GLU A 193 -11.08 -23.41 -23.87
CA GLU A 193 -10.71 -24.82 -24.16
C GLU A 193 -9.57 -25.31 -23.25
N CYS A 194 -8.50 -24.52 -23.09
CA CYS A 194 -7.26 -24.98 -22.46
C CYS A 194 -6.94 -24.30 -21.13
N GLY A 195 -7.71 -23.32 -20.70
CA GLY A 195 -7.41 -22.53 -19.51
C GLY A 195 -8.27 -22.83 -18.31
N PRO A 196 -8.12 -22.02 -17.26
CA PRO A 196 -8.89 -22.18 -16.03
C PRO A 196 -10.40 -22.07 -16.25
N ARG A 197 -11.15 -22.76 -15.39
CA ARG A 197 -12.62 -22.81 -15.39
C ARG A 197 -13.17 -22.26 -14.10
N VAL A 198 -14.41 -21.76 -14.16
CA VAL A 198 -15.17 -21.26 -13.02
C VAL A 198 -16.34 -22.18 -12.76
N TRP A 199 -16.65 -22.44 -11.50
CA TRP A 199 -17.85 -23.15 -11.06
C TRP A 199 -18.43 -22.53 -9.81
N LEU A 200 -19.71 -22.78 -9.54
CA LEU A 200 -20.40 -22.34 -8.34
C LEU A 200 -20.63 -23.51 -7.39
N THR A 201 -20.29 -23.33 -6.13
CA THR A 201 -20.42 -24.33 -5.06
C THR A 201 -21.26 -23.77 -3.93
N GLY A 202 -22.09 -24.58 -3.32
CA GLY A 202 -22.80 -24.26 -2.09
C GLY A 202 -21.85 -24.24 -0.86
N PRO A 203 -22.32 -23.77 0.30
CA PRO A 203 -21.54 -23.74 1.54
C PRO A 203 -21.20 -25.12 2.07
N ASP A 204 -21.90 -26.16 1.60
CA ASP A 204 -21.66 -27.58 1.92
C ASP A 204 -20.59 -28.24 1.04
N GLY A 205 -19.97 -27.49 0.14
CA GLY A 205 -18.96 -27.96 -0.80
C GLY A 205 -19.52 -28.64 -2.06
N ARG A 206 -20.84 -28.77 -2.19
CA ARG A 206 -21.45 -29.38 -3.38
C ARG A 206 -21.48 -28.40 -4.55
N THR A 207 -21.04 -28.84 -5.71
CA THR A 207 -21.13 -28.05 -6.94
C THR A 207 -22.59 -27.86 -7.34
N VAL A 208 -23.02 -26.58 -7.39
CA VAL A 208 -24.39 -26.19 -7.83
C VAL A 208 -24.44 -26.02 -9.34
N VAL A 209 -23.41 -25.39 -9.93
CA VAL A 209 -23.27 -25.17 -11.37
C VAL A 209 -21.82 -25.36 -11.77
N ALA A 210 -21.56 -26.31 -12.67
CA ALA A 210 -20.21 -26.64 -13.13
C ALA A 210 -19.78 -25.85 -14.38
N ASP A 211 -20.71 -25.42 -15.22
CA ASP A 211 -20.45 -24.68 -16.44
C ASP A 211 -20.10 -23.20 -16.10
N THR A 212 -19.01 -22.69 -16.68
CA THR A 212 -18.46 -21.36 -16.35
C THR A 212 -19.46 -20.23 -16.59
N ALA A 213 -20.11 -20.17 -17.74
CA ALA A 213 -21.03 -19.06 -18.07
C ALA A 213 -22.27 -19.10 -17.19
N ASN A 214 -22.85 -20.29 -17.00
CA ASN A 214 -24.01 -20.50 -16.14
C ASN A 214 -23.67 -20.26 -14.65
N ALA A 215 -22.46 -20.61 -14.20
CA ALA A 215 -21.99 -20.36 -12.86
C ALA A 215 -21.91 -18.84 -12.55
N ILE A 216 -21.35 -18.05 -13.48
CA ILE A 216 -21.29 -16.59 -13.36
C ILE A 216 -22.69 -15.98 -13.35
N ALA A 217 -23.57 -16.39 -14.27
CA ALA A 217 -24.94 -15.90 -14.34
C ALA A 217 -25.77 -16.26 -13.08
N HIS A 218 -25.55 -17.47 -12.52
CA HIS A 218 -26.22 -17.86 -11.27
C HIS A 218 -25.69 -17.04 -10.07
N ALA A 219 -24.37 -16.87 -9.99
CA ALA A 219 -23.73 -16.05 -8.96
C ALA A 219 -24.22 -14.58 -9.01
N ALA A 220 -24.38 -14.01 -10.20
CA ALA A 220 -24.94 -12.67 -10.40
C ALA A 220 -26.36 -12.55 -9.85
N ARG A 221 -27.23 -13.55 -10.11
CA ARG A 221 -28.60 -13.62 -9.54
C ARG A 221 -28.57 -13.72 -8.02
N MET A 222 -27.67 -14.55 -7.46
CA MET A 222 -27.54 -14.64 -6.00
C MET A 222 -27.22 -13.28 -5.37
N LEU A 223 -26.34 -12.47 -5.98
CA LEU A 223 -26.05 -11.12 -5.51
C LEU A 223 -27.30 -10.21 -5.61
N GLN A 224 -28.07 -10.26 -6.70
CA GLN A 224 -29.33 -9.53 -6.87
C GLN A 224 -30.39 -9.93 -5.80
N ASP A 225 -30.40 -11.22 -5.42
CA ASP A 225 -31.26 -11.76 -4.37
C ASP A 225 -30.77 -11.42 -2.94
N GLY A 226 -29.73 -10.60 -2.80
CA GLY A 226 -29.17 -10.16 -1.51
C GLY A 226 -28.37 -11.23 -0.76
N LYS A 227 -27.91 -12.27 -1.45
CA LYS A 227 -27.05 -13.31 -0.86
C LYS A 227 -25.62 -12.86 -0.73
N VAL A 228 -24.88 -13.43 0.24
CA VAL A 228 -23.45 -13.26 0.42
C VAL A 228 -22.70 -14.26 -0.47
N LEU A 229 -21.87 -13.77 -1.36
CA LEU A 229 -21.07 -14.59 -2.28
C LEU A 229 -19.58 -14.49 -1.96
N ALA A 230 -18.89 -15.63 -1.88
CA ALA A 230 -17.44 -15.69 -1.86
C ALA A 230 -16.92 -15.87 -3.29
N VAL A 231 -16.17 -14.89 -3.80
CA VAL A 231 -15.65 -14.90 -5.19
C VAL A 231 -14.14 -14.97 -5.17
N LYS A 232 -13.56 -15.98 -5.80
CA LYS A 232 -12.12 -16.13 -5.94
C LYS A 232 -11.60 -15.13 -6.99
N GLY A 233 -10.78 -14.17 -6.57
CA GLY A 233 -10.17 -13.15 -7.42
C GLY A 233 -8.75 -13.49 -7.89
N ILE A 234 -7.91 -12.47 -8.09
CA ILE A 234 -6.50 -12.63 -8.49
C ILE A 234 -5.64 -12.95 -7.27
N GLY A 235 -5.78 -12.22 -6.15
CA GLY A 235 -4.95 -12.36 -4.95
C GLY A 235 -5.58 -13.21 -3.84
N GLY A 236 -6.86 -13.57 -3.93
CA GLY A 236 -7.61 -14.32 -2.93
C GLY A 236 -9.10 -14.18 -3.11
N PHE A 237 -9.87 -14.62 -2.12
CA PHE A 237 -11.33 -14.52 -2.14
C PHE A 237 -11.81 -13.12 -1.70
N HIS A 238 -12.91 -12.66 -2.31
CA HIS A 238 -13.71 -11.54 -1.84
C HIS A 238 -15.05 -12.05 -1.32
N LEU A 239 -15.53 -11.48 -0.23
CA LEU A 239 -16.95 -11.57 0.17
C LEU A 239 -17.70 -10.40 -0.45
N MET A 240 -18.70 -10.72 -1.27
CA MET A 240 -19.47 -9.74 -2.03
C MET A 240 -20.95 -9.77 -1.68
N VAL A 241 -21.58 -8.59 -1.66
CA VAL A 241 -23.03 -8.38 -1.59
C VAL A 241 -23.38 -7.14 -2.40
N ASP A 242 -24.63 -7.00 -2.82
CA ASP A 242 -25.13 -5.75 -3.40
C ASP A 242 -24.94 -4.57 -2.42
N ALA A 243 -24.17 -3.57 -2.83
CA ALA A 243 -23.83 -2.41 -2.01
C ALA A 243 -25.02 -1.46 -1.78
N THR A 244 -26.11 -1.59 -2.55
CA THR A 244 -27.34 -0.80 -2.42
C THR A 244 -28.37 -1.48 -1.51
N ASN A 245 -28.18 -2.77 -1.23
CA ASN A 245 -29.09 -3.56 -0.39
C ASN A 245 -28.67 -3.53 1.09
N GLU A 246 -29.33 -2.70 1.89
CA GLU A 246 -29.03 -2.54 3.31
C GLU A 246 -29.13 -3.85 4.11
N GLN A 247 -30.09 -4.73 3.77
CA GLN A 247 -30.26 -6.00 4.48
C GLN A 247 -29.08 -6.95 4.19
N ALA A 248 -28.62 -7.01 2.93
CA ALA A 248 -27.48 -7.83 2.53
C ALA A 248 -26.19 -7.33 3.18
N VAL A 249 -25.97 -6.01 3.22
CA VAL A 249 -24.81 -5.42 3.88
C VAL A 249 -24.80 -5.71 5.38
N ARG A 250 -25.94 -5.56 6.07
CA ARG A 250 -26.05 -5.90 7.50
C ARG A 250 -25.82 -7.39 7.76
N LEU A 251 -26.34 -8.26 6.86
CA LEU A 251 -26.13 -9.71 6.97
C LEU A 251 -24.64 -10.04 6.87
N LEU A 252 -23.92 -9.46 5.89
CA LEU A 252 -22.48 -9.63 5.74
C LEU A 252 -21.74 -9.15 6.99
N ARG A 253 -22.06 -7.96 7.55
CA ARG A 253 -21.47 -7.45 8.79
C ARG A 253 -21.59 -8.43 9.94
N LYS A 254 -22.82 -8.91 10.18
CA LYS A 254 -23.12 -9.88 11.25
C LYS A 254 -22.31 -11.17 11.08
N ARG A 255 -22.30 -11.77 9.87
CA ARG A 255 -21.64 -13.04 9.61
C ARG A 255 -20.11 -12.92 9.66
N LYS A 256 -19.54 -11.82 9.11
CA LYS A 256 -18.10 -11.53 9.13
C LYS A 256 -17.61 -11.01 10.47
N ARG A 257 -18.50 -10.70 11.44
CA ARG A 257 -18.19 -10.06 12.73
C ARG A 257 -17.43 -8.74 12.55
N ARG A 258 -17.88 -7.92 11.59
CA ARG A 258 -17.26 -6.64 11.25
C ARG A 258 -18.30 -5.52 11.33
N ASP A 259 -18.64 -5.11 12.56
CA ASP A 259 -19.77 -4.24 12.81
C ASP A 259 -19.53 -2.78 12.40
N HIS A 260 -18.33 -2.25 12.54
CA HIS A 260 -18.04 -0.81 12.43
C HIS A 260 -17.14 -0.42 11.26
N LYS A 261 -16.05 -1.19 10.99
CA LYS A 261 -15.06 -0.83 9.96
C LYS A 261 -15.70 -0.71 8.57
N PRO A 262 -15.50 0.40 7.81
CA PRO A 262 -16.06 0.59 6.48
C PRO A 262 -15.72 -0.56 5.52
N PHE A 263 -16.65 -0.84 4.60
CA PHE A 263 -16.41 -1.76 3.49
C PHE A 263 -15.94 -1.00 2.26
N ALA A 264 -15.02 -1.60 1.50
CA ALA A 264 -14.71 -1.19 0.14
C ALA A 264 -15.79 -1.72 -0.82
N MET A 265 -15.95 -1.02 -1.93
CA MET A 265 -16.88 -1.37 -2.99
C MET A 265 -16.15 -1.55 -4.31
N MET A 266 -16.65 -2.47 -5.13
CA MET A 266 -16.24 -2.67 -6.51
C MET A 266 -17.38 -2.25 -7.44
N ALA A 267 -17.06 -1.49 -8.48
CA ALA A 267 -18.04 -1.05 -9.46
C ALA A 267 -17.71 -1.57 -10.87
N ALA A 268 -18.75 -1.82 -11.66
CA ALA A 268 -18.61 -2.30 -13.03
C ALA A 268 -17.92 -1.28 -13.94
N SER A 269 -18.12 0.01 -13.73
CA SER A 269 -17.52 1.08 -14.51
C SER A 269 -17.27 2.34 -13.66
N LEU A 270 -16.47 3.25 -14.23
CA LEU A 270 -16.27 4.57 -13.64
C LEU A 270 -17.58 5.40 -13.56
N ALA A 271 -18.48 5.22 -14.53
CA ALA A 271 -19.79 5.87 -14.52
C ALA A 271 -20.65 5.41 -13.32
N ASP A 272 -20.59 4.11 -12.97
CA ASP A 272 -21.30 3.60 -11.81
C ASP A 272 -20.74 4.22 -10.51
N ILE A 273 -19.42 4.42 -10.40
CA ILE A 273 -18.81 5.11 -9.24
C ILE A 273 -19.29 6.56 -9.15
N GLN A 274 -19.37 7.27 -10.29
CA GLN A 274 -19.78 8.69 -10.34
C GLN A 274 -21.23 8.95 -9.86
N MET A 275 -22.07 7.94 -9.87
CA MET A 275 -23.42 8.05 -9.28
C MET A 275 -23.37 8.15 -7.76
N HIS A 276 -22.32 7.68 -7.12
CA HIS A 276 -22.22 7.51 -5.67
C HIS A 276 -21.16 8.39 -5.00
N ALA A 277 -20.13 8.82 -5.75
CA ALA A 277 -19.00 9.56 -5.21
C ALA A 277 -18.44 10.59 -6.20
N ASP A 278 -17.83 11.64 -5.66
CA ASP A 278 -17.16 12.67 -6.45
C ASP A 278 -15.74 12.22 -6.83
N ILE A 279 -15.42 12.28 -8.12
CA ILE A 279 -14.15 11.79 -8.66
C ILE A 279 -13.34 12.96 -9.20
N SER A 280 -12.26 13.34 -8.52
CA SER A 280 -11.29 14.30 -9.03
C SER A 280 -10.51 13.75 -10.24
N PRO A 281 -9.88 14.61 -11.08
CA PRO A 281 -9.05 14.14 -12.19
C PRO A 281 -7.95 13.17 -11.76
N VAL A 282 -7.28 13.43 -10.63
CA VAL A 282 -6.24 12.54 -10.07
C VAL A 282 -6.85 11.21 -9.59
N ALA A 283 -7.98 11.25 -8.88
CA ALA A 283 -8.67 10.03 -8.45
C ALA A 283 -9.11 9.18 -9.64
N ARG A 284 -9.59 9.81 -10.74
CA ARG A 284 -9.91 9.12 -12.00
C ARG A 284 -8.70 8.39 -12.55
N GLN A 285 -7.56 9.09 -12.65
CA GLN A 285 -6.31 8.50 -13.17
C GLN A 285 -5.88 7.28 -12.33
N VAL A 286 -5.98 7.36 -11.00
CA VAL A 286 -5.63 6.25 -10.09
C VAL A 286 -6.61 5.09 -10.23
N LEU A 287 -7.93 5.34 -10.25
CA LEU A 287 -8.96 4.30 -10.42
C LEU A 287 -8.83 3.51 -11.71
N THR A 288 -8.46 4.19 -12.81
CA THR A 288 -8.32 3.58 -14.15
C THR A 288 -6.88 3.17 -14.48
N SER A 289 -5.97 3.29 -13.52
CA SER A 289 -4.58 2.83 -13.70
C SER A 289 -4.51 1.31 -13.80
N PRO A 290 -3.45 0.75 -14.38
CA PRO A 290 -3.24 -0.70 -14.40
C PRO A 290 -3.21 -1.35 -13.00
N GLN A 291 -2.91 -0.59 -11.96
CA GLN A 291 -2.92 -1.03 -10.57
C GLN A 291 -4.35 -1.18 -10.03
N ALA A 292 -5.28 -0.34 -10.48
CA ALA A 292 -6.70 -0.31 -10.09
C ALA A 292 -6.92 -0.53 -8.57
N PRO A 293 -6.36 0.35 -7.70
CA PRO A 293 -6.50 0.20 -6.25
C PRO A 293 -7.89 0.62 -5.77
N ILE A 294 -8.18 0.37 -4.49
CA ILE A 294 -9.26 1.04 -3.77
C ILE A 294 -8.87 2.51 -3.58
N VAL A 295 -9.71 3.44 -4.03
CA VAL A 295 -9.50 4.89 -3.85
C VAL A 295 -10.58 5.43 -2.92
N LEU A 296 -10.17 6.20 -1.89
CA LEU A 296 -11.09 6.88 -0.99
C LEU A 296 -11.64 8.15 -1.67
N LEU A 297 -12.95 8.20 -1.86
CA LEU A 297 -13.66 9.26 -2.59
C LEU A 297 -14.69 9.95 -1.71
N PRO A 298 -14.88 11.28 -1.80
CA PRO A 298 -15.99 11.96 -1.15
C PRO A 298 -17.34 11.40 -1.59
N ARG A 299 -18.27 11.23 -0.64
CA ARG A 299 -19.63 10.80 -0.94
C ARG A 299 -20.40 11.89 -1.67
N ARG A 300 -21.25 11.49 -2.60
CA ARG A 300 -22.27 12.37 -3.19
C ARG A 300 -23.53 12.36 -2.34
N ASP A 301 -24.21 13.48 -2.30
CA ASP A 301 -25.57 13.53 -1.73
C ASP A 301 -26.52 12.67 -2.59
N GLY A 302 -27.43 11.95 -1.94
CA GLY A 302 -28.36 11.06 -2.62
C GLY A 302 -27.74 9.82 -3.27
N HIS A 303 -26.58 9.39 -2.78
CA HIS A 303 -25.72 8.35 -3.37
C HIS A 303 -26.33 6.94 -3.51
N GLY A 304 -27.44 6.61 -2.90
CA GLY A 304 -28.10 5.29 -3.02
C GLY A 304 -27.33 4.07 -2.46
N VAL A 305 -26.10 4.24 -1.95
CA VAL A 305 -25.37 3.18 -1.27
C VAL A 305 -25.97 2.94 0.10
N ALA A 306 -26.06 1.68 0.51
CA ALA A 306 -26.61 1.29 1.82
C ALA A 306 -25.85 1.97 2.98
N PRO A 307 -26.55 2.58 3.94
CA PRO A 307 -25.91 3.31 5.06
C PRO A 307 -24.90 2.47 5.82
N SER A 308 -25.16 1.19 5.99
CA SER A 308 -24.26 0.26 6.68
C SER A 308 -22.95 -0.02 5.94
N VAL A 309 -22.73 0.43 4.71
CA VAL A 309 -21.44 0.25 4.02
C VAL A 309 -20.32 1.03 4.72
N ALA A 310 -20.60 2.27 5.11
CA ALA A 310 -19.58 3.14 5.73
C ALA A 310 -20.26 4.24 6.59
N ALA A 311 -20.89 3.88 7.71
CA ALA A 311 -21.76 4.76 8.49
C ALA A 311 -21.07 6.01 9.06
N SER A 312 -19.82 5.88 9.55
CA SER A 312 -19.13 6.90 10.36
C SER A 312 -18.14 7.79 9.61
N VAL A 313 -18.05 7.67 8.27
CA VAL A 313 -17.07 8.42 7.48
C VAL A 313 -17.72 9.13 6.29
N LYS A 314 -17.13 10.25 5.83
CA LYS A 314 -17.60 11.02 4.66
C LYS A 314 -17.09 10.51 3.31
N GLN A 315 -16.37 9.41 3.31
CA GLN A 315 -15.74 8.86 2.12
C GLN A 315 -16.18 7.43 1.87
N PHE A 316 -16.19 7.04 0.60
CA PHE A 316 -16.34 5.66 0.17
C PHE A 316 -15.04 5.16 -0.43
N GLY A 317 -14.66 3.92 -0.14
CA GLY A 317 -13.59 3.22 -0.83
C GLY A 317 -14.13 2.51 -2.08
N PHE A 318 -13.74 2.96 -3.27
CA PHE A 318 -14.13 2.36 -4.54
C PHE A 318 -12.93 1.80 -5.30
N MET A 319 -13.13 0.68 -5.98
CA MET A 319 -12.25 0.16 -7.02
C MET A 319 -13.04 -0.21 -8.27
N CYS A 320 -12.42 -0.12 -9.43
CA CYS A 320 -12.96 -0.67 -10.67
C CYS A 320 -12.74 -2.20 -10.73
N CYS A 321 -13.54 -2.90 -11.53
CA CYS A 321 -13.29 -4.31 -11.84
C CYS A 321 -11.91 -4.47 -12.49
N TYR A 322 -10.99 -5.11 -11.79
CA TYR A 322 -9.63 -5.35 -12.28
C TYR A 322 -9.42 -6.75 -12.87
N ALA A 323 -10.35 -7.68 -12.63
CA ALA A 323 -10.33 -9.01 -13.24
C ALA A 323 -11.50 -9.18 -14.21
N PRO A 324 -11.30 -9.91 -15.33
CA PRO A 324 -12.39 -10.21 -16.28
C PRO A 324 -13.58 -10.88 -15.61
N LEU A 325 -13.35 -11.81 -14.67
CA LEU A 325 -14.40 -12.46 -13.88
C LEU A 325 -15.29 -11.45 -13.15
N HIS A 326 -14.68 -10.45 -12.50
CA HIS A 326 -15.44 -9.41 -11.80
C HIS A 326 -16.29 -8.59 -12.77
N ARG A 327 -15.74 -8.29 -13.95
CA ARG A 327 -16.46 -7.54 -14.99
C ARG A 327 -17.69 -8.30 -15.47
N LEU A 328 -17.55 -9.59 -15.81
CA LEU A 328 -18.66 -10.44 -16.25
C LEU A 328 -19.72 -10.57 -15.15
N LEU A 329 -19.31 -10.75 -13.90
CA LEU A 329 -20.21 -10.88 -12.76
C LEU A 329 -21.06 -9.61 -12.54
N LEU A 330 -20.44 -8.42 -12.60
CA LEU A 330 -21.11 -7.15 -12.34
C LEU A 330 -21.89 -6.61 -13.57
N GLU A 331 -21.61 -7.10 -14.76
CA GLU A 331 -22.44 -6.82 -15.94
C GLU A 331 -23.77 -7.57 -15.92
N MET A 332 -23.80 -8.77 -15.32
CA MET A 332 -24.98 -9.60 -15.18
C MET A 332 -25.73 -9.36 -13.86
N GLY A 333 -25.05 -8.78 -12.85
CA GLY A 333 -25.54 -8.61 -11.48
C GLY A 333 -25.68 -7.13 -11.07
N PRO A 334 -25.60 -6.85 -9.76
CA PRO A 334 -25.55 -5.48 -9.26
C PRO A 334 -24.35 -4.73 -9.81
N ARG A 335 -24.55 -3.48 -10.26
CA ARG A 335 -23.50 -2.64 -10.84
C ARG A 335 -22.43 -2.22 -9.83
N VAL A 336 -22.79 -2.19 -8.54
CA VAL A 336 -21.92 -1.85 -7.42
C VAL A 336 -22.12 -2.87 -6.30
N VAL A 337 -21.02 -3.49 -5.88
CA VAL A 337 -21.04 -4.47 -4.79
C VAL A 337 -20.08 -4.03 -3.68
N VAL A 338 -20.39 -4.37 -2.43
CA VAL A 338 -19.37 -4.48 -1.39
C VAL A 338 -18.39 -5.58 -1.85
N ALA A 339 -17.11 -5.31 -1.79
CA ALA A 339 -16.06 -6.30 -2.04
C ALA A 339 -15.03 -6.19 -0.91
N THR A 340 -15.15 -7.07 0.08
CA THR A 340 -14.23 -7.13 1.22
C THR A 340 -13.42 -8.40 1.19
N SER A 341 -12.24 -8.40 1.80
CA SER A 341 -11.35 -9.56 1.88
C SER A 341 -12.08 -10.82 2.36
N GLY A 342 -11.83 -11.96 1.71
CA GLY A 342 -12.36 -13.26 2.08
C GLY A 342 -11.59 -13.86 3.26
N ASN A 343 -11.87 -13.36 4.46
CA ASN A 343 -11.32 -13.82 5.72
C ASN A 343 -12.35 -13.57 6.85
N ILE A 344 -12.16 -14.18 7.99
CA ILE A 344 -12.76 -13.72 9.25
C ILE A 344 -11.91 -12.54 9.73
N SER A 345 -12.51 -11.58 10.45
CA SER A 345 -11.82 -10.32 10.81
C SER A 345 -10.39 -10.54 11.32
N ASP A 346 -9.48 -9.75 10.74
CA ASP A 346 -8.05 -9.66 11.06
C ASP A 346 -7.18 -10.91 10.75
N GLU A 347 -7.76 -12.00 10.20
CA GLU A 347 -7.00 -13.13 9.65
C GLU A 347 -6.42 -12.81 8.24
N PRO A 348 -5.45 -13.61 7.75
CA PRO A 348 -4.94 -13.48 6.38
C PRO A 348 -6.01 -13.74 5.32
N LEU A 349 -5.86 -13.14 4.13
CA LEU A 349 -6.74 -13.36 2.99
C LEU A 349 -6.70 -14.82 2.55
N ILE A 350 -7.85 -15.47 2.39
CA ILE A 350 -7.93 -16.86 1.94
C ILE A 350 -7.80 -16.91 0.41
N CYS A 351 -6.93 -17.82 -0.09
CA CYS A 351 -6.71 -18.05 -1.52
C CYS A 351 -6.92 -19.50 -1.98
N ASP A 352 -6.97 -20.43 -1.05
CA ASP A 352 -7.23 -21.86 -1.31
C ASP A 352 -8.73 -22.17 -1.27
N ASN A 353 -9.21 -23.06 -2.17
CA ASN A 353 -10.63 -23.37 -2.31
C ASN A 353 -11.19 -24.16 -1.12
N ASP A 354 -10.45 -25.16 -0.63
CA ASP A 354 -10.91 -26.02 0.47
C ASP A 354 -10.89 -25.26 1.78
N LEU A 355 -9.85 -24.41 1.96
CA LEU A 355 -9.77 -23.51 3.11
C LEU A 355 -10.92 -22.48 3.09
N ALA A 356 -11.30 -21.98 1.91
CA ALA A 356 -12.44 -21.05 1.78
C ALA A 356 -13.75 -21.70 2.20
N LEU A 357 -14.03 -22.93 1.76
CA LEU A 357 -15.21 -23.68 2.16
C LEU A 357 -15.25 -23.91 3.68
N SER A 358 -14.13 -24.33 4.26
CA SER A 358 -14.06 -24.65 5.68
C SER A 358 -14.18 -23.39 6.58
N ARG A 359 -13.58 -22.26 6.18
CA ARG A 359 -13.53 -21.05 7.00
C ARG A 359 -14.68 -20.08 6.73
N LEU A 360 -15.14 -19.97 5.47
CA LEU A 360 -16.19 -19.03 5.08
C LEU A 360 -17.56 -19.67 4.88
N GLY A 361 -17.69 -21.01 5.07
CA GLY A 361 -18.97 -21.72 4.87
C GLY A 361 -20.12 -21.23 5.76
N THR A 362 -19.83 -20.59 6.91
CA THR A 362 -20.85 -19.94 7.76
C THR A 362 -21.11 -18.48 7.37
N VAL A 363 -20.29 -17.89 6.50
CA VAL A 363 -20.40 -16.49 6.09
C VAL A 363 -21.06 -16.34 4.73
N ALA A 364 -20.60 -17.13 3.74
CA ALA A 364 -21.07 -17.07 2.36
C ALA A 364 -22.23 -18.05 2.10
N ASP A 365 -23.20 -17.64 1.28
CA ASP A 365 -24.30 -18.48 0.80
C ASP A 365 -23.90 -19.29 -0.46
N GLY A 366 -22.81 -18.91 -1.12
CA GLY A 366 -22.24 -19.59 -2.27
C GLY A 366 -20.81 -19.15 -2.55
N PHE A 367 -20.09 -19.98 -3.33
CA PHE A 367 -18.69 -19.81 -3.64
C PHE A 367 -18.47 -19.88 -5.16
N LEU A 368 -18.11 -18.76 -5.78
CA LEU A 368 -17.67 -18.70 -7.17
C LEU A 368 -16.18 -18.97 -7.22
N MET A 369 -15.82 -20.20 -7.55
CA MET A 369 -14.46 -20.73 -7.48
C MET A 369 -13.86 -20.91 -8.86
N HIS A 370 -12.54 -21.05 -8.91
CA HIS A 370 -11.80 -21.43 -10.11
C HIS A 370 -10.59 -22.31 -9.76
N ASP A 371 -10.08 -23.05 -10.74
CA ASP A 371 -8.97 -23.99 -10.62
C ASP A 371 -7.58 -23.37 -10.86
N ARG A 372 -7.46 -22.09 -11.25
CA ARG A 372 -6.16 -21.42 -11.30
C ARG A 372 -5.63 -21.24 -9.88
N PRO A 373 -4.49 -21.88 -9.50
CA PRO A 373 -3.92 -21.70 -8.18
C PRO A 373 -3.39 -20.27 -8.00
N ILE A 374 -3.59 -19.71 -6.81
CA ILE A 374 -2.95 -18.48 -6.36
C ILE A 374 -1.74 -18.90 -5.53
N TYR A 375 -0.54 -18.53 -5.97
CA TYR A 375 0.69 -18.89 -5.29
C TYR A 375 0.98 -17.97 -4.11
N ARG A 376 0.82 -16.64 -4.31
CA ARG A 376 0.92 -15.61 -3.27
C ARG A 376 -0.42 -14.94 -3.07
N GLN A 377 -0.88 -14.95 -1.83
CA GLN A 377 -2.06 -14.18 -1.45
C GLN A 377 -1.70 -12.68 -1.35
N VAL A 378 -2.54 -11.81 -1.92
CA VAL A 378 -2.29 -10.36 -1.93
C VAL A 378 -3.62 -9.62 -1.78
N ASP A 379 -3.74 -8.79 -0.74
CA ASP A 379 -4.90 -7.93 -0.49
C ASP A 379 -4.95 -6.76 -1.49
N ASP A 380 -6.06 -6.04 -1.55
CA ASP A 380 -6.18 -4.85 -2.40
C ASP A 380 -5.46 -3.64 -1.79
N SER A 381 -4.77 -2.89 -2.62
CA SER A 381 -4.16 -1.61 -2.23
C SER A 381 -5.22 -0.56 -1.95
N VAL A 382 -4.93 0.35 -1.00
CA VAL A 382 -5.81 1.46 -0.64
C VAL A 382 -5.06 2.78 -0.80
N VAL A 383 -5.64 3.71 -1.56
CA VAL A 383 -5.06 5.01 -1.87
C VAL A 383 -6.03 6.12 -1.46
N HIS A 384 -5.49 7.16 -0.87
CA HIS A 384 -6.16 8.43 -0.64
C HIS A 384 -5.60 9.50 -1.59
N ILE A 385 -6.36 10.57 -1.84
CA ILE A 385 -5.84 11.73 -2.55
C ILE A 385 -5.62 12.83 -1.51
N ILE A 386 -4.37 13.18 -1.26
CA ILE A 386 -3.95 14.22 -0.32
C ILE A 386 -3.17 15.28 -1.11
N ASP A 387 -3.55 16.53 -0.97
CA ASP A 387 -2.90 17.66 -1.67
C ASP A 387 -2.77 17.45 -3.19
N GLY A 388 -3.83 16.89 -3.79
CA GLY A 388 -3.88 16.61 -5.23
C GLY A 388 -2.95 15.49 -5.70
N ARG A 389 -2.38 14.67 -4.81
CA ARG A 389 -1.48 13.54 -5.12
C ARG A 389 -1.98 12.24 -4.51
N PRO A 390 -1.70 11.09 -5.13
CA PRO A 390 -1.95 9.80 -4.51
C PRO A 390 -1.13 9.66 -3.21
N ALA A 391 -1.74 9.16 -2.15
CA ALA A 391 -1.10 8.81 -0.89
C ALA A 391 -1.51 7.39 -0.51
N MET A 392 -0.54 6.51 -0.36
CA MET A 392 -0.79 5.09 -0.06
C MET A 392 -1.22 4.92 1.41
N LEU A 393 -2.32 4.21 1.66
CA LEU A 393 -2.74 3.77 3.00
C LEU A 393 -2.45 2.30 3.24
N ARG A 394 -2.49 1.49 2.18
CA ARG A 394 -2.10 0.07 2.15
C ARG A 394 -1.46 -0.23 0.81
N ARG A 395 -0.25 -0.80 0.84
CA ARG A 395 0.47 -1.20 -0.36
C ARG A 395 0.41 -2.71 -0.53
N ALA A 396 -0.25 -3.15 -1.60
CA ALA A 396 -0.50 -4.55 -1.90
C ALA A 396 -0.69 -4.77 -3.42
N ARG A 397 -1.75 -5.42 -3.88
CA ARG A 397 -2.02 -5.74 -5.30
C ARG A 397 -1.82 -4.52 -6.22
N GLY A 398 -1.16 -4.73 -7.34
CA GLY A 398 -0.86 -3.73 -8.37
C GLY A 398 0.39 -2.89 -8.09
N TYR A 399 0.91 -2.92 -6.86
CA TYR A 399 2.12 -2.19 -6.46
C TYR A 399 3.25 -3.10 -6.01
N VAL A 400 2.94 -4.18 -5.29
CA VAL A 400 3.95 -5.15 -4.86
C VAL A 400 4.25 -6.13 -5.99
N PRO A 401 5.51 -6.56 -6.14
CA PRO A 401 6.68 -6.29 -5.32
C PRO A 401 7.62 -5.21 -5.92
N SER A 402 7.10 -4.24 -6.69
CA SER A 402 7.95 -3.20 -7.31
C SER A 402 8.86 -2.55 -6.27
N PRO A 403 10.18 -2.53 -6.48
CA PRO A 403 11.13 -1.90 -5.56
C PRO A 403 11.09 -0.37 -5.67
N ILE A 404 11.73 0.29 -4.71
CA ILE A 404 12.22 1.67 -4.86
C ILE A 404 13.75 1.68 -4.90
N THR A 405 14.30 2.66 -5.61
CA THR A 405 15.75 2.88 -5.68
C THR A 405 16.15 3.92 -4.63
N MET A 406 17.12 3.58 -3.79
CA MET A 406 17.63 4.47 -2.74
C MET A 406 18.61 5.54 -3.25
N GLY A 407 19.10 5.42 -4.49
CA GLY A 407 20.15 6.27 -5.03
C GLY A 407 21.56 6.00 -4.47
N VAL A 408 21.69 5.06 -3.55
CA VAL A 408 22.98 4.62 -2.95
C VAL A 408 22.95 3.11 -2.80
N SER A 409 23.98 2.43 -3.33
CA SER A 409 24.10 0.97 -3.20
C SER A 409 24.47 0.58 -1.77
N ALA A 410 23.75 -0.40 -1.22
CA ALA A 410 24.04 -1.00 0.07
C ALA A 410 25.23 -1.96 -0.06
N SER A 411 26.15 -1.91 0.89
CA SER A 411 27.30 -2.83 0.92
C SER A 411 26.92 -4.24 1.39
N ARG A 412 25.73 -4.42 1.94
CA ARG A 412 25.21 -5.68 2.50
C ARG A 412 23.71 -5.80 2.23
N GLN A 413 23.25 -7.02 1.99
CA GLN A 413 21.85 -7.35 1.91
C GLN A 413 21.22 -7.30 3.31
N VAL A 414 20.00 -6.74 3.40
CA VAL A 414 19.28 -6.44 4.65
C VAL A 414 17.90 -7.10 4.64
N LEU A 415 17.47 -7.61 5.80
CA LEU A 415 16.08 -7.94 6.12
C LEU A 415 15.59 -7.00 7.22
N ALA A 416 14.62 -6.16 6.91
CA ALA A 416 13.95 -5.26 7.83
C ALA A 416 12.55 -5.79 8.16
N LEU A 417 12.27 -6.03 9.45
CA LEU A 417 11.12 -6.79 9.93
C LEU A 417 9.85 -5.95 10.15
N GLY A 418 9.95 -4.61 10.09
CA GLY A 418 8.81 -3.71 10.30
C GLY A 418 8.36 -3.60 11.75
N SER A 419 7.13 -3.12 11.96
CA SER A 419 6.43 -3.06 13.24
C SER A 419 5.43 -4.21 13.36
N ASP A 420 4.62 -4.27 14.44
CA ASP A 420 3.62 -5.33 14.61
C ASP A 420 2.28 -5.01 13.93
N LEU A 421 1.85 -3.73 13.96
CA LEU A 421 0.57 -3.31 13.36
C LEU A 421 0.75 -2.97 11.87
N LYS A 422 -0.21 -3.34 11.04
CA LYS A 422 -0.16 -3.10 9.58
C LYS A 422 1.18 -3.52 8.98
N ASN A 423 1.76 -4.59 9.52
CA ASN A 423 3.11 -5.02 9.22
C ASN A 423 3.36 -5.16 7.72
N THR A 424 4.57 -4.81 7.35
CA THR A 424 5.30 -5.17 6.14
C THR A 424 6.73 -5.52 6.54
N PHE A 425 7.43 -6.28 5.73
CA PHE A 425 8.88 -6.42 5.82
C PHE A 425 9.54 -5.93 4.54
N SER A 426 10.83 -5.62 4.58
CA SER A 426 11.57 -5.15 3.42
C SER A 426 12.89 -5.87 3.27
N LEU A 427 13.26 -6.18 2.03
CA LEU A 427 14.57 -6.68 1.64
C LEU A 427 15.35 -5.56 0.97
N VAL A 428 16.66 -5.51 1.21
CA VAL A 428 17.58 -4.65 0.47
C VAL A 428 18.53 -5.52 -0.35
N LYS A 429 18.59 -5.21 -1.63
CA LYS A 429 19.55 -5.76 -2.58
C LYS A 429 20.10 -4.60 -3.41
N ASP A 430 21.41 -4.45 -3.41
CA ASP A 430 22.09 -3.36 -4.10
C ASP A 430 21.56 -1.98 -3.69
N ASP A 431 21.00 -1.20 -4.60
CA ASP A 431 20.38 0.09 -4.34
C ASP A 431 18.85 0.03 -4.21
N GLN A 432 18.26 -1.19 -4.17
CA GLN A 432 16.82 -1.40 -4.18
C GLN A 432 16.29 -1.82 -2.81
N ILE A 433 15.16 -1.24 -2.41
CA ILE A 433 14.32 -1.73 -1.31
C ILE A 433 13.09 -2.41 -1.91
N ILE A 434 12.95 -3.70 -1.65
CA ILE A 434 11.82 -4.54 -2.04
C ILE A 434 10.92 -4.70 -0.81
N CYS A 435 9.79 -4.00 -0.77
CA CYS A 435 8.83 -4.10 0.32
C CYS A 435 7.79 -5.18 0.01
N SER A 436 7.46 -6.00 1.01
CA SER A 436 6.41 -7.01 0.93
C SER A 436 5.02 -6.41 0.69
N GLU A 437 4.05 -7.26 0.40
CA GLU A 437 2.64 -6.95 0.57
C GLU A 437 2.31 -6.61 2.02
N HIS A 438 1.16 -5.96 2.22
CA HIS A 438 0.61 -5.78 3.55
C HIS A 438 0.32 -7.13 4.20
N ILE A 439 0.98 -7.41 5.31
CA ILE A 439 0.86 -8.67 6.06
C ILE A 439 -0.31 -8.59 7.06
N GLY A 440 -0.38 -7.53 7.85
CA GLY A 440 -1.41 -7.34 8.87
C GLY A 440 -0.88 -7.20 10.29
N ASP A 441 -1.67 -7.61 11.28
CA ASP A 441 -1.30 -7.54 12.70
C ASP A 441 -0.64 -8.84 13.15
N LEU A 442 0.64 -8.77 13.53
CA LEU A 442 1.44 -9.94 13.90
C LEU A 442 1.03 -10.58 15.25
N ALA A 443 0.15 -9.95 16.02
CA ALA A 443 -0.40 -10.57 17.22
C ALA A 443 -1.30 -11.78 16.90
N ASP A 444 -1.84 -11.87 15.69
CA ASP A 444 -2.57 -13.04 15.21
C ASP A 444 -1.59 -14.13 14.75
N ALA A 445 -1.81 -15.38 15.21
CA ALA A 445 -0.91 -16.50 14.93
C ALA A 445 -0.90 -16.93 13.44
N GLU A 446 -2.03 -16.78 12.72
CA GLU A 446 -2.10 -17.11 11.31
C GLU A 446 -1.39 -16.03 10.48
N VAL A 447 -1.57 -14.74 10.85
CA VAL A 447 -0.84 -13.62 10.24
C VAL A 447 0.66 -13.79 10.46
N PHE A 448 1.09 -14.17 11.67
CA PHE A 448 2.50 -14.43 11.95
C PHE A 448 3.07 -15.60 11.13
N ARG A 449 2.30 -16.69 10.96
CA ARG A 449 2.72 -17.81 10.09
C ARG A 449 2.83 -17.40 8.63
N HIS A 450 1.90 -16.57 8.16
CA HIS A 450 1.96 -15.99 6.82
C HIS A 450 3.20 -15.11 6.66
N TYR A 451 3.47 -14.23 7.63
CA TYR A 451 4.66 -13.37 7.67
C TYR A 451 5.97 -14.15 7.51
N VAL A 452 6.16 -15.21 8.30
CA VAL A 452 7.38 -16.04 8.25
C VAL A 452 7.54 -16.72 6.87
N ARG A 453 6.45 -17.24 6.31
CA ARG A 453 6.46 -17.84 4.96
C ARG A 453 6.77 -16.83 3.87
N SER A 454 6.15 -15.64 3.93
CA SER A 454 6.37 -14.58 2.95
C SER A 454 7.82 -14.07 2.96
N ILE A 455 8.47 -13.98 4.13
CA ILE A 455 9.90 -13.65 4.23
C ILE A 455 10.75 -14.66 3.44
N SER A 456 10.59 -15.96 3.71
CA SER A 456 11.34 -17.01 3.01
C SER A 456 11.07 -16.99 1.51
N ASP A 457 9.81 -16.86 1.12
CA ASP A 457 9.39 -16.87 -0.28
C ASP A 457 9.94 -15.67 -1.09
N LEU A 458 9.95 -14.44 -0.50
CA LEU A 458 10.55 -13.30 -1.17
C LEU A 458 12.08 -13.37 -1.22
N GLN A 459 12.73 -13.88 -0.16
CA GLN A 459 14.17 -14.12 -0.18
C GLN A 459 14.55 -15.08 -1.30
N ASP A 460 13.80 -16.17 -1.49
CA ASP A 460 14.05 -17.13 -2.56
C ASP A 460 13.73 -16.56 -3.94
N LEU A 461 12.61 -15.81 -4.08
CA LEU A 461 12.21 -15.20 -5.34
C LEU A 461 13.27 -14.22 -5.88
N PHE A 462 13.82 -13.37 -5.02
CA PHE A 462 14.79 -12.33 -5.39
C PHE A 462 16.24 -12.72 -5.18
N ASP A 463 16.50 -13.96 -4.74
CA ASP A 463 17.82 -14.46 -4.35
C ASP A 463 18.53 -13.49 -3.41
N VAL A 464 17.87 -13.16 -2.30
CA VAL A 464 18.42 -12.31 -1.24
C VAL A 464 18.79 -13.16 -0.06
N ARG A 465 20.06 -13.09 0.36
CA ARG A 465 20.59 -13.78 1.54
C ARG A 465 21.13 -12.73 2.51
N PRO A 466 20.23 -12.13 3.33
CA PRO A 466 20.61 -10.98 4.14
C PRO A 466 21.60 -11.36 5.23
N SER A 467 22.59 -10.51 5.41
CA SER A 467 23.56 -10.61 6.51
C SER A 467 23.31 -9.61 7.63
N VAL A 468 22.36 -8.69 7.41
CA VAL A 468 21.93 -7.67 8.36
C VAL A 468 20.42 -7.85 8.64
N LEU A 469 20.08 -7.93 9.92
CA LEU A 469 18.71 -8.00 10.41
C LEU A 469 18.35 -6.70 11.10
N VAL A 470 17.16 -6.18 10.84
CA VAL A 470 16.69 -4.92 11.43
C VAL A 470 15.30 -5.10 12.04
N CYS A 471 15.09 -4.56 13.23
CA CYS A 471 13.80 -4.56 13.90
C CYS A 471 13.55 -3.24 14.63
N ASP A 472 12.33 -3.05 15.12
CA ASP A 472 11.96 -1.93 15.97
C ASP A 472 12.66 -2.04 17.35
N MET A 473 12.83 -0.91 18.03
CA MET A 473 13.34 -0.86 19.39
C MET A 473 12.34 -1.38 20.43
N HIS A 474 11.05 -1.50 20.09
CA HIS A 474 10.02 -1.92 21.03
C HIS A 474 10.24 -3.37 21.49
N PRO A 475 10.54 -3.61 22.82
CA PRO A 475 10.96 -4.92 23.29
C PRO A 475 9.84 -5.98 23.28
N GLY A 476 8.58 -5.54 23.29
CA GLY A 476 7.39 -6.39 23.33
C GLY A 476 6.80 -6.72 21.96
N TYR A 477 7.35 -6.20 20.86
CA TYR A 477 6.85 -6.53 19.52
C TYR A 477 7.17 -7.98 19.14
N VAL A 478 6.22 -8.63 18.46
CA VAL A 478 6.38 -9.98 17.91
C VAL A 478 7.49 -10.00 16.86
N SER A 479 7.57 -8.98 16.02
CA SER A 479 8.65 -8.78 15.05
C SER A 479 10.02 -8.66 15.72
N THR A 480 10.14 -7.94 16.84
CA THR A 480 11.38 -7.82 17.62
C THR A 480 11.73 -9.16 18.33
N ALA A 481 10.74 -9.86 18.85
CA ALA A 481 10.96 -11.20 19.43
C ALA A 481 11.38 -12.21 18.36
N TYR A 482 10.88 -12.08 17.14
CA TYR A 482 11.30 -12.89 15.99
C TYR A 482 12.73 -12.56 15.57
N ALA A 483 13.12 -11.28 15.56
CA ALA A 483 14.50 -10.85 15.29
C ALA A 483 15.49 -11.53 16.25
N LYS A 484 15.19 -11.54 17.56
CA LYS A 484 16.04 -12.20 18.58
C LYS A 484 16.20 -13.70 18.36
N ARG A 485 15.19 -14.36 17.79
CA ARG A 485 15.28 -15.81 17.45
C ARG A 485 16.14 -16.07 16.22
N LEU A 486 16.19 -15.12 15.28
CA LEU A 486 16.95 -15.24 14.05
C LEU A 486 18.40 -14.76 14.16
N GLN A 487 18.74 -13.96 15.18
CA GLN A 487 19.99 -13.18 15.26
C GLN A 487 21.26 -13.97 15.01
N ASP A 488 21.33 -15.24 15.47
CA ASP A 488 22.52 -16.08 15.33
C ASP A 488 22.84 -16.43 13.85
N GLY A 489 21.87 -16.30 12.95
CA GLY A 489 22.03 -16.48 11.52
C GLY A 489 22.51 -15.21 10.78
N PHE A 490 22.63 -14.08 11.49
CA PHE A 490 22.96 -12.79 10.90
C PHE A 490 24.27 -12.23 11.50
N LYS A 491 25.02 -11.44 10.70
CA LYS A 491 26.25 -10.79 11.17
C LYS A 491 25.95 -9.58 12.06
N HIS A 492 24.84 -8.91 11.81
CA HIS A 492 24.44 -7.69 12.52
C HIS A 492 22.94 -7.71 12.80
N LEU A 493 22.56 -7.34 14.03
CA LEU A 493 21.19 -6.99 14.42
C LEU A 493 21.15 -5.50 14.76
N ILE A 494 20.30 -4.73 14.06
CA ILE A 494 20.14 -3.29 14.25
C ILE A 494 18.74 -3.02 14.81
N HIS A 495 18.67 -2.29 15.93
CA HIS A 495 17.42 -1.77 16.47
C HIS A 495 17.23 -0.34 16.02
N VAL A 496 16.10 -0.03 15.35
CA VAL A 496 15.79 1.29 14.81
C VAL A 496 14.64 1.90 15.61
N GLN A 497 14.78 3.17 15.99
CA GLN A 497 13.74 3.91 16.67
C GLN A 497 12.55 4.15 15.70
N HIS A 498 11.34 3.92 16.18
CA HIS A 498 10.09 3.89 15.39
C HIS A 498 9.87 5.18 14.56
N HIS A 499 9.91 6.35 15.20
CA HIS A 499 9.66 7.63 14.53
C HIS A 499 10.80 8.04 13.59
N TRP A 500 12.03 7.62 13.87
CA TRP A 500 13.14 7.77 12.94
C TRP A 500 12.91 6.91 11.68
N ALA A 501 12.40 5.70 11.82
CA ALA A 501 12.02 4.86 10.67
C ALA A 501 10.91 5.53 9.83
N HIS A 502 9.93 6.20 10.46
CA HIS A 502 8.93 6.99 9.74
C HIS A 502 9.56 8.08 8.88
N VAL A 503 10.48 8.89 9.43
CA VAL A 503 11.18 9.94 8.68
C VAL A 503 12.03 9.32 7.56
N ALA A 504 12.77 8.26 7.87
CA ALA A 504 13.63 7.58 6.91
C ALA A 504 12.86 6.95 5.74
N SER A 505 11.60 6.51 5.95
CA SER A 505 10.74 6.01 4.87
C SER A 505 10.42 7.09 3.83
N VAL A 506 10.15 8.33 4.29
CA VAL A 506 9.97 9.49 3.40
C VAL A 506 11.27 9.85 2.70
N MET A 507 12.40 9.85 3.43
CA MET A 507 13.70 10.13 2.84
C MET A 507 14.06 9.13 1.74
N ALA A 508 13.84 7.84 1.97
CA ALA A 508 14.08 6.79 0.99
C ALA A 508 13.22 6.95 -0.28
N GLU A 509 11.93 7.21 -0.09
CA GLU A 509 10.98 7.38 -1.20
C GLU A 509 11.33 8.58 -2.10
N HIS A 510 11.81 9.67 -1.49
CA HIS A 510 12.16 10.91 -2.19
C HIS A 510 13.66 11.09 -2.43
N GLN A 511 14.48 10.08 -2.12
CA GLN A 511 15.95 10.08 -2.29
C GLN A 511 16.64 11.29 -1.61
N LEU A 512 16.15 11.67 -0.42
CA LEU A 512 16.74 12.76 0.35
C LEU A 512 18.01 12.28 1.04
N THR A 513 19.14 12.98 0.82
CA THR A 513 20.46 12.55 1.28
C THR A 513 20.99 13.34 2.48
N GLY A 514 20.50 14.54 2.70
CA GLY A 514 20.89 15.39 3.82
C GLY A 514 19.90 15.35 4.99
N PRO A 515 20.22 16.03 6.11
CA PRO A 515 19.29 16.10 7.23
C PRO A 515 18.01 16.85 6.86
N VAL A 516 16.90 16.38 7.43
CA VAL A 516 15.56 16.95 7.25
C VAL A 516 14.92 17.28 8.60
N ILE A 517 13.91 18.14 8.59
CA ILE A 517 13.01 18.32 9.72
C ILE A 517 11.91 17.25 9.58
N GLY A 518 11.95 16.20 10.40
CA GLY A 518 10.92 15.18 10.46
C GLY A 518 9.81 15.60 11.41
N ILE A 519 8.58 15.77 10.92
CA ILE A 519 7.38 15.89 11.75
C ILE A 519 6.66 14.57 11.71
N VAL A 520 6.66 13.85 12.82
CA VAL A 520 6.00 12.55 12.94
C VAL A 520 4.80 12.68 13.87
N ALA A 521 3.61 12.40 13.34
CA ALA A 521 2.36 12.41 14.10
C ALA A 521 1.73 11.01 14.06
N ASP A 522 1.74 10.34 15.22
CA ASP A 522 1.40 8.93 15.30
C ASP A 522 0.55 8.58 16.54
N GLY A 523 0.09 7.34 16.58
CA GLY A 523 -0.63 6.77 17.71
C GLY A 523 0.30 6.34 18.84
N THR A 524 1.30 5.54 18.54
CA THR A 524 2.24 5.00 19.52
C THR A 524 3.54 4.54 18.87
N GLY A 525 4.68 4.89 19.45
CA GLY A 525 5.99 4.34 19.14
C GLY A 525 6.87 4.30 20.38
N TYR A 526 7.82 3.39 20.44
CA TYR A 526 8.70 3.23 21.59
C TYR A 526 9.80 4.32 21.59
N GLY A 527 9.80 5.15 22.62
CA GLY A 527 10.79 6.22 22.81
C GLY A 527 12.13 5.73 23.34
N THR A 528 13.20 6.45 23.04
CA THR A 528 14.55 6.16 23.58
C THR A 528 14.65 6.42 25.08
N ASP A 529 13.69 7.15 25.65
CA ASP A 529 13.54 7.42 27.07
C ASP A 529 12.59 6.44 27.78
N GLY A 530 12.12 5.40 27.06
CA GLY A 530 11.24 4.36 27.61
C GLY A 530 9.78 4.77 27.74
N VAL A 531 9.38 5.94 27.23
CA VAL A 531 7.98 6.40 27.20
C VAL A 531 7.37 6.21 25.81
N ILE A 532 6.04 6.36 25.71
CA ILE A 532 5.34 6.28 24.43
C ILE A 532 5.43 7.61 23.69
N TRP A 533 6.14 7.62 22.57
CA TRP A 533 6.18 8.76 21.65
C TRP A 533 5.01 8.70 20.66
N GLY A 534 4.66 9.87 20.04
CA GLY A 534 3.60 9.91 19.02
C GLY A 534 3.35 11.29 18.41
N CYS A 535 4.08 12.34 18.82
CA CYS A 535 4.07 13.63 18.14
C CYS A 535 5.44 14.28 18.31
N GLU A 536 6.29 14.07 17.31
CA GLU A 536 7.71 14.34 17.40
C GLU A 536 8.18 15.29 16.29
N CYS A 537 9.10 16.17 16.61
CA CYS A 537 9.91 16.90 15.66
C CYS A 537 11.35 16.40 15.78
N LEU A 538 11.85 15.78 14.73
CA LEU A 538 13.19 15.21 14.66
C LEU A 538 14.03 16.01 13.66
N ILE A 539 15.30 16.25 13.98
CA ILE A 539 16.30 16.58 12.97
C ILE A 539 17.00 15.28 12.64
N ALA A 540 16.76 14.75 11.45
CA ALA A 540 17.15 13.39 11.13
C ALA A 540 17.75 13.25 9.73
N ASP A 541 18.70 12.33 9.61
CA ASP A 541 19.16 11.75 8.34
C ASP A 541 19.17 10.22 8.44
N LEU A 542 19.79 9.54 7.49
CA LEU A 542 19.89 8.06 7.51
C LEU A 542 21.01 7.51 8.42
N HIS A 543 21.76 8.37 9.12
CA HIS A 543 22.79 7.98 10.08
C HIS A 543 22.38 8.15 11.53
N GLY A 544 21.41 9.07 11.79
CA GLY A 544 20.94 9.34 13.12
C GLY A 544 19.86 10.42 13.19
N PHE A 545 19.44 10.70 14.40
CA PHE A 545 18.45 11.74 14.65
C PHE A 545 18.69 12.45 15.98
N GLU A 546 18.25 13.69 16.05
CA GLU A 546 18.11 14.48 17.26
C GLU A 546 16.62 14.74 17.51
N ARG A 547 16.12 14.48 18.72
CA ARG A 547 14.79 14.87 19.15
C ARG A 547 14.74 16.35 19.44
N PHE A 548 14.33 17.15 18.45
CA PHE A 548 14.24 18.60 18.57
C PHE A 548 13.08 19.06 19.46
N GLY A 549 11.92 18.43 19.32
CA GLY A 549 10.71 18.77 20.05
C GLY A 549 9.66 17.68 20.03
N HIS A 550 8.69 17.82 20.91
CA HIS A 550 7.59 16.86 21.02
C HIS A 550 6.34 17.50 21.67
N LEU A 551 5.18 16.84 21.54
CA LEU A 551 4.00 17.15 22.33
C LEU A 551 4.32 16.94 23.83
N GLN A 552 3.96 17.89 24.68
CA GLN A 552 4.15 17.74 26.13
C GLN A 552 3.54 16.43 26.61
N TYR A 553 4.30 15.70 27.43
CA TYR A 553 3.84 14.43 27.98
C TYR A 553 2.60 14.60 28.84
N TYR A 554 1.70 13.65 28.69
CA TYR A 554 0.53 13.50 29.54
C TYR A 554 0.37 12.04 29.99
N ALA A 555 -0.35 11.84 31.07
CA ALA A 555 -0.57 10.51 31.63
C ALA A 555 -1.47 9.66 30.74
N LEU A 556 -1.10 8.41 30.48
CA LEU A 556 -1.90 7.45 29.72
C LEU A 556 -2.16 6.20 30.57
N PRO A 557 -3.31 6.13 31.28
CA PRO A 557 -3.65 5.00 32.14
C PRO A 557 -4.18 3.82 31.32
N GLY A 558 -3.75 2.60 31.71
CA GLY A 558 -4.33 1.34 31.25
C GLY A 558 -3.68 0.69 30.01
N GLY A 559 -2.49 1.17 29.58
CA GLY A 559 -1.75 0.55 28.47
C GLY A 559 -2.58 0.47 27.18
N ASP A 560 -2.63 -0.68 26.51
CA ASP A 560 -3.31 -0.90 25.22
C ASP A 560 -4.82 -0.58 25.25
N LYS A 561 -5.46 -0.64 26.41
CA LYS A 561 -6.87 -0.23 26.55
C LYS A 561 -7.09 1.24 26.22
N ALA A 562 -6.08 2.09 26.41
CA ALA A 562 -6.18 3.52 26.11
C ALA A 562 -6.42 3.81 24.62
N ALA A 563 -6.03 2.91 23.72
CA ALA A 563 -6.34 3.02 22.30
C ALA A 563 -7.81 2.71 21.96
N ARG A 564 -8.49 1.94 22.82
CA ARG A 564 -9.88 1.51 22.64
C ARG A 564 -10.88 2.33 23.47
N GLU A 565 -10.45 2.85 24.63
CA GLU A 565 -11.26 3.53 25.63
C GLU A 565 -10.85 5.02 25.76
N PRO A 566 -11.41 5.95 24.98
CA PRO A 566 -11.03 7.38 24.92
C PRO A 566 -11.14 8.12 26.26
N ILE A 567 -11.94 7.61 27.18
CA ILE A 567 -12.03 8.16 28.55
C ILE A 567 -10.66 8.15 29.25
N ARG A 568 -9.77 7.19 28.95
CA ARG A 568 -8.45 7.07 29.54
C ARG A 568 -7.51 8.20 29.15
N PRO A 569 -7.25 8.45 27.83
CA PRO A 569 -6.47 9.62 27.44
C PRO A 569 -7.15 10.93 27.82
N LEU A 570 -8.48 11.03 27.85
CA LEU A 570 -9.18 12.23 28.30
C LEU A 570 -8.87 12.57 29.76
N ILE A 571 -8.97 11.63 30.69
CA ILE A 571 -8.64 11.86 32.10
C ILE A 571 -7.16 12.21 32.24
N GLY A 572 -6.25 11.55 31.48
CA GLY A 572 -4.83 11.89 31.47
C GLY A 572 -4.57 13.31 30.99
N LEU A 573 -5.22 13.75 29.92
CA LEU A 573 -5.09 15.12 29.39
C LEU A 573 -5.61 16.18 30.38
N LEU A 574 -6.78 15.94 30.98
CA LEU A 574 -7.34 16.87 31.99
C LEU A 574 -6.42 16.98 33.20
N SER A 575 -5.87 15.87 33.67
CA SER A 575 -5.01 15.86 34.87
C SER A 575 -3.63 16.47 34.64
N THR A 576 -3.08 16.38 33.43
CA THR A 576 -1.68 16.78 33.15
C THR A 576 -1.56 17.97 32.21
N ALA A 577 -2.23 17.98 31.07
CA ALA A 577 -2.11 19.07 30.10
C ALA A 577 -2.91 20.32 30.54
N VAL A 578 -4.11 20.13 31.11
CA VAL A 578 -4.91 21.23 31.67
C VAL A 578 -4.54 21.53 33.10
N ALA A 579 -3.78 20.63 33.76
CA ALA A 579 -3.35 20.73 35.16
C ALA A 579 -4.53 20.99 36.13
N ALA A 580 -5.70 20.44 35.82
CA ALA A 580 -6.91 20.62 36.57
C ALA A 580 -7.35 19.30 37.27
N ASP A 581 -8.04 19.42 38.38
CA ASP A 581 -8.77 18.29 38.94
C ASP A 581 -9.81 17.82 37.92
N PRO A 582 -9.75 16.55 37.42
CA PRO A 582 -10.77 16.04 36.50
C PRO A 582 -12.19 16.21 36.98
N GLY A 583 -12.44 16.29 38.31
CA GLY A 583 -13.74 16.57 38.90
C GLY A 583 -14.35 17.91 38.51
N GLN A 584 -13.54 18.91 38.16
CA GLN A 584 -14.04 20.20 37.62
C GLN A 584 -14.75 20.03 36.26
N TYR A 585 -14.42 18.97 35.53
CA TYR A 585 -14.98 18.66 34.21
C TYR A 585 -15.92 17.43 34.27
N GLN A 586 -16.54 17.21 35.44
CA GLN A 586 -17.42 16.03 35.67
C GLN A 586 -18.48 15.87 34.57
N TRP A 587 -19.03 16.98 34.08
CA TRP A 587 -20.03 16.98 33.01
C TRP A 587 -19.50 16.39 31.69
N ILE A 588 -18.18 16.52 31.40
CA ILE A 588 -17.54 15.91 30.22
C ILE A 588 -17.28 14.43 30.48
N LEU A 589 -16.80 14.10 31.68
CA LEU A 589 -16.56 12.71 32.06
C LEU A 589 -17.86 11.91 31.97
N ASP A 590 -18.99 12.47 32.48
CA ASP A 590 -20.32 11.82 32.41
C ASP A 590 -20.82 11.67 30.96
N LEU A 591 -20.42 12.57 30.04
CA LEU A 591 -20.75 12.47 28.61
C LEU A 591 -19.99 11.30 27.94
N VAL A 592 -18.69 11.16 28.24
CA VAL A 592 -17.81 10.18 27.61
C VAL A 592 -17.96 8.79 28.26
N GLU A 593 -18.07 8.72 29.58
CA GLU A 593 -18.25 7.50 30.37
C GLU A 593 -19.23 7.72 31.52
N PRO A 594 -20.50 7.33 31.37
CA PRO A 594 -21.53 7.54 32.41
C PRO A 594 -21.28 6.76 33.71
N ASP A 595 -20.49 5.66 33.65
CA ASP A 595 -20.20 4.89 34.87
C ASP A 595 -19.11 5.60 35.71
N ARG A 596 -19.57 6.26 36.78
CA ARG A 596 -18.69 6.98 37.72
C ARG A 596 -17.71 6.05 38.46
N ALA A 597 -18.01 4.76 38.58
CA ALA A 597 -17.06 3.82 39.19
C ALA A 597 -15.85 3.61 38.27
N ILE A 598 -16.08 3.50 36.96
CA ILE A 598 -15.02 3.43 35.93
C ILE A 598 -14.20 4.73 35.94
N GLN A 599 -14.86 5.90 35.90
CA GLN A 599 -14.18 7.19 35.96
C GLN A 599 -13.30 7.30 37.21
N GLY A 600 -13.86 7.01 38.40
CA GLY A 600 -13.15 7.05 39.68
C GLY A 600 -11.99 6.05 39.76
N PHE A 601 -12.12 4.88 39.13
CA PHE A 601 -11.03 3.91 39.00
C PHE A 601 -9.87 4.49 38.17
N ILE A 602 -10.16 5.08 36.99
CA ILE A 602 -9.13 5.65 36.12
C ILE A 602 -8.46 6.87 36.78
N CYS A 603 -9.23 7.75 37.44
CA CYS A 603 -8.67 8.86 38.21
C CYS A 603 -7.69 8.37 39.30
N ARG A 604 -8.05 7.32 40.04
CA ARG A 604 -7.14 6.72 41.04
C ARG A 604 -5.89 6.07 40.40
N GLN A 605 -6.00 5.50 39.19
CA GLN A 605 -4.81 5.05 38.48
C GLN A 605 -3.86 6.20 38.20
N VAL A 606 -4.35 7.34 37.66
CA VAL A 606 -3.55 8.52 37.34
C VAL A 606 -2.90 9.09 38.61
N SER A 607 -3.69 9.37 39.69
CA SER A 607 -3.19 9.95 40.94
C SER A 607 -2.21 9.04 41.67
N GLY A 608 -2.43 7.73 41.62
CA GLY A 608 -1.56 6.72 42.24
C GLY A 608 -0.42 6.23 41.34
N SER A 609 -0.30 6.73 40.09
CA SER A 609 0.67 6.28 39.09
C SER A 609 0.66 4.75 38.87
N ILE A 610 -0.53 4.12 38.94
CA ILE A 610 -0.70 2.66 38.83
C ILE A 610 -1.08 2.28 37.40
N ASN A 611 -0.21 1.54 36.71
CA ASN A 611 -0.38 1.18 35.29
C ASN A 611 -0.64 2.41 34.42
N VAL A 612 0.20 3.43 34.61
CA VAL A 612 0.20 4.70 33.88
C VAL A 612 1.55 4.87 33.21
N VAL A 613 1.55 5.17 31.92
CA VAL A 613 2.76 5.55 31.17
C VAL A 613 2.63 7.00 30.76
N GLN A 614 3.75 7.68 30.57
CA GLN A 614 3.78 9.01 29.98
C GLN A 614 3.74 8.89 28.45
N THR A 615 3.10 9.83 27.76
CA THR A 615 3.03 9.79 26.31
C THR A 615 2.99 11.17 25.67
N SER A 616 3.54 11.28 24.46
CA SER A 616 3.34 12.38 23.51
C SER A 616 2.38 11.99 22.37
N SER A 617 1.58 10.95 22.52
CA SER A 617 0.69 10.43 21.49
C SER A 617 -0.34 11.46 20.99
N LEU A 618 -0.23 11.86 19.73
CA LEU A 618 -1.23 12.73 19.12
C LEU A 618 -2.50 11.94 18.75
N GLY A 619 -2.38 10.71 18.33
CA GLY A 619 -3.52 9.85 18.01
C GLY A 619 -4.47 9.68 19.18
N ARG A 620 -3.96 9.54 20.41
CA ARG A 620 -4.78 9.44 21.65
C ARG A 620 -5.46 10.76 22.01
N VAL A 621 -4.85 11.91 21.65
CA VAL A 621 -5.52 13.23 21.78
C VAL A 621 -6.74 13.28 20.84
N PHE A 622 -6.60 12.85 19.58
CA PHE A 622 -7.71 12.78 18.62
C PHE A 622 -8.85 11.89 19.11
N ASP A 623 -8.54 10.72 19.70
CA ASP A 623 -9.54 9.83 20.30
C ASP A 623 -10.32 10.53 21.42
N ALA A 624 -9.64 11.20 22.33
CA ALA A 624 -10.25 11.90 23.46
C ALA A 624 -11.16 13.04 22.98
N ILE A 625 -10.73 13.86 22.03
CA ILE A 625 -11.50 14.97 21.50
C ILE A 625 -12.73 14.47 20.71
N ALA A 626 -12.59 13.41 19.93
CA ALA A 626 -13.73 12.80 19.23
C ALA A 626 -14.81 12.33 20.23
N ALA A 627 -14.40 11.70 21.33
CA ALA A 627 -15.34 11.25 22.37
C ALA A 627 -16.00 12.44 23.10
N VAL A 628 -15.27 13.52 23.39
CA VAL A 628 -15.78 14.76 23.97
C VAL A 628 -16.83 15.43 23.07
N LEU A 629 -16.72 15.28 21.74
CA LEU A 629 -17.73 15.77 20.79
C LEU A 629 -18.88 14.77 20.55
N GLY A 630 -18.96 13.69 21.33
CA GLY A 630 -20.05 12.73 21.27
C GLY A 630 -20.02 11.79 20.06
N LEU A 631 -18.88 11.64 19.38
CA LEU A 631 -18.73 10.81 18.17
C LEU A 631 -18.63 9.30 18.48
N GLY A 632 -18.44 8.95 19.74
CA GLY A 632 -18.39 7.58 20.21
C GLY A 632 -17.62 7.46 21.52
N ARG A 633 -17.75 6.30 22.16
CA ARG A 633 -17.15 6.02 23.48
C ARG A 633 -16.06 4.96 23.40
N PHE A 634 -15.94 4.28 22.27
CA PHE A 634 -14.99 3.20 22.03
C PHE A 634 -14.49 3.23 20.60
N ASN A 635 -13.22 2.89 20.40
CA ASN A 635 -12.67 2.50 19.11
C ASN A 635 -12.85 0.99 18.93
N HIS A 636 -13.76 0.60 18.06
CA HIS A 636 -13.97 -0.80 17.70
C HIS A 636 -12.98 -1.29 16.62
N PHE A 637 -12.33 -0.36 15.92
CA PHE A 637 -11.22 -0.59 15.02
C PHE A 637 -10.26 0.60 15.08
N ASP A 638 -9.04 0.41 14.61
CA ASP A 638 -7.97 1.41 14.66
C ASP A 638 -8.40 2.75 14.01
N ALA A 639 -8.20 3.85 14.75
CA ALA A 639 -8.51 5.22 14.35
C ALA A 639 -9.98 5.51 14.01
N GLN A 640 -10.96 4.73 14.50
CA GLN A 640 -12.40 4.96 14.22
C GLN A 640 -12.85 6.35 14.61
N LEU A 641 -12.55 6.78 15.84
CA LEU A 641 -12.98 8.08 16.36
C LEU A 641 -12.22 9.26 15.73
N PRO A 642 -10.92 9.20 15.49
CA PRO A 642 -10.21 10.18 14.68
C PRO A 642 -10.78 10.36 13.26
N MET A 643 -11.16 9.28 12.58
CA MET A 643 -11.82 9.35 11.27
C MET A 643 -13.20 10.01 11.34
N ALA A 644 -13.97 9.76 12.41
CA ALA A 644 -15.27 10.42 12.64
C ALA A 644 -15.07 11.92 12.94
N LEU A 645 -14.02 12.29 13.69
CA LEU A 645 -13.68 13.68 13.98
C LEU A 645 -13.29 14.44 12.72
N GLU A 646 -12.44 13.85 11.86
CA GLU A 646 -12.12 14.41 10.54
C GLU A 646 -13.39 14.59 9.70
N ALA A 647 -14.26 13.58 9.70
CA ALA A 647 -15.47 13.59 8.89
C ALA A 647 -16.42 14.75 9.22
N ILE A 648 -16.48 15.21 10.46
CA ILE A 648 -17.36 16.34 10.84
C ILE A 648 -16.69 17.70 10.66
N ALA A 649 -15.36 17.78 10.57
CA ALA A 649 -14.63 19.06 10.48
C ALA A 649 -15.10 19.88 9.25
N SER A 650 -15.40 21.16 9.48
CA SER A 650 -15.83 22.08 8.42
C SER A 650 -14.63 22.71 7.73
N ALA A 651 -14.56 22.56 6.39
CA ALA A 651 -13.44 23.12 5.61
C ALA A 651 -13.43 24.67 5.57
N ASP A 652 -14.59 25.31 5.82
CA ASP A 652 -14.74 26.76 5.74
C ASP A 652 -14.23 27.49 7.00
N VAL A 653 -13.93 26.75 8.08
CA VAL A 653 -13.44 27.32 9.33
C VAL A 653 -11.93 27.54 9.23
N VAL A 654 -11.50 28.79 9.39
CA VAL A 654 -10.08 29.17 9.33
C VAL A 654 -9.47 29.43 10.71
N GLU A 655 -10.31 29.67 11.72
CA GLU A 655 -9.89 29.91 13.10
C GLU A 655 -9.23 28.67 13.68
N GLU A 656 -8.35 28.88 14.65
CA GLU A 656 -7.55 27.86 15.30
C GLU A 656 -7.59 28.02 16.82
N TYR A 657 -7.48 26.94 17.58
CA TYR A 657 -7.25 27.00 19.01
C TYR A 657 -5.76 27.24 19.31
N PRO A 658 -5.44 28.01 20.39
CA PRO A 658 -4.06 28.36 20.71
C PRO A 658 -3.29 27.14 21.25
N VAL A 659 -2.01 27.09 20.93
CA VAL A 659 -1.02 26.21 21.56
C VAL A 659 0.10 27.04 22.14
N SER A 660 0.79 26.55 23.16
CA SER A 660 1.96 27.19 23.74
C SER A 660 3.21 26.31 23.63
N PHE A 661 4.36 26.87 23.85
CA PHE A 661 5.65 26.20 23.79
C PHE A 661 6.49 26.51 25.02
N SER A 662 7.16 25.47 25.51
CA SER A 662 8.15 25.61 26.58
C SER A 662 9.45 24.90 26.20
N SER A 663 10.58 25.38 26.73
CA SER A 663 11.86 24.70 26.61
C SER A 663 12.64 24.87 27.93
N ASN A 664 13.27 23.78 28.38
CA ASN A 664 14.11 23.79 29.58
C ASN A 664 15.58 23.86 29.15
N GLY A 665 16.02 25.04 28.72
CA GLY A 665 17.43 25.26 28.33
C GLY A 665 17.86 24.44 27.13
N SER A 666 18.66 23.39 27.35
CA SER A 666 19.20 22.51 26.28
C SER A 666 18.30 21.30 25.90
N GLY A 667 17.18 21.11 26.58
CA GLY A 667 16.25 19.98 26.29
C GLY A 667 15.36 20.24 25.08
N PRO A 668 14.62 19.20 24.62
CA PRO A 668 13.69 19.34 23.50
C PRO A 668 12.57 20.34 23.77
N VAL A 669 12.13 21.04 22.72
CA VAL A 669 10.98 21.94 22.75
C VAL A 669 9.71 21.14 23.01
N ARG A 670 8.86 21.63 23.92
CA ARG A 670 7.59 20.98 24.25
C ARG A 670 6.42 21.81 23.73
N MET A 671 5.59 21.23 22.91
CA MET A 671 4.32 21.80 22.47
C MET A 671 3.25 21.49 23.52
N ASP A 672 2.74 22.48 24.17
CA ASP A 672 1.68 22.37 25.16
C ASP A 672 0.32 22.65 24.51
N ILE A 673 -0.58 21.71 24.60
CA ILE A 673 -1.96 21.78 24.10
C ILE A 673 -2.99 22.08 25.20
N GLY A 674 -2.57 22.35 26.42
CA GLY A 674 -3.46 22.77 27.53
C GLY A 674 -4.36 23.92 27.15
N PRO A 675 -3.82 25.04 26.64
CA PRO A 675 -4.62 26.18 26.18
C PRO A 675 -5.63 25.83 25.07
N LEU A 676 -5.25 24.91 24.17
CA LEU A 676 -6.13 24.42 23.10
C LEU A 676 -7.33 23.66 23.69
N ILE A 677 -7.05 22.71 24.61
CA ILE A 677 -8.08 21.90 25.27
C ILE A 677 -9.03 22.80 26.04
N GLU A 678 -8.51 23.76 26.84
CA GLU A 678 -9.36 24.70 27.60
C GLU A 678 -10.26 25.55 26.68
N ALA A 679 -9.71 26.03 25.55
CA ALA A 679 -10.50 26.80 24.58
C ALA A 679 -11.60 25.95 23.94
N LEU A 680 -11.29 24.71 23.59
CA LEU A 680 -12.24 23.73 23.07
C LEU A 680 -13.36 23.45 24.07
N LEU A 681 -13.03 23.20 25.34
CA LEU A 681 -14.00 22.93 26.40
C LEU A 681 -14.91 24.14 26.67
N ARG A 682 -14.37 25.37 26.57
CA ARG A 682 -15.19 26.59 26.64
C ARG A 682 -16.16 26.72 25.49
N ASP A 683 -15.75 26.40 24.26
CA ASP A 683 -16.63 26.43 23.09
C ASP A 683 -17.71 25.36 23.19
N LEU A 684 -17.37 24.17 23.67
CA LEU A 684 -18.35 23.10 23.93
C LEU A 684 -19.39 23.53 24.98
N HIS A 685 -18.93 24.17 26.08
CA HIS A 685 -19.85 24.70 27.11
C HIS A 685 -20.78 25.80 26.57
N ARG A 686 -20.33 26.55 25.56
CA ARG A 686 -21.13 27.57 24.85
C ARG A 686 -22.01 26.99 23.75
N ALA A 687 -22.06 25.67 23.61
CA ALA A 687 -22.80 24.96 22.57
C ALA A 687 -22.42 25.39 21.12
N VAL A 688 -21.14 25.70 20.90
CA VAL A 688 -20.61 25.89 19.54
C VAL A 688 -20.75 24.58 18.78
N GLU A 689 -21.12 24.66 17.51
CA GLU A 689 -21.35 23.48 16.69
C GLU A 689 -20.13 22.54 16.64
N PRO A 690 -20.30 21.22 16.84
CA PRO A 690 -19.21 20.24 16.85
C PRO A 690 -18.31 20.29 15.61
N ARG A 691 -18.87 20.62 14.41
CA ARG A 691 -18.11 20.75 13.17
C ARG A 691 -17.11 21.92 13.20
N VAL A 692 -17.45 23.02 13.88
CA VAL A 692 -16.58 24.18 14.03
C VAL A 692 -15.48 23.86 15.04
N ILE A 693 -15.84 23.22 16.16
CA ILE A 693 -14.88 22.79 17.19
C ILE A 693 -13.86 21.82 16.59
N ALA A 694 -14.33 20.81 15.83
CA ALA A 694 -13.44 19.86 15.16
C ALA A 694 -12.46 20.55 14.20
N ALA A 695 -12.93 21.50 13.40
CA ALA A 695 -12.07 22.24 12.48
C ALA A 695 -11.03 23.12 13.23
N ARG A 696 -11.46 23.89 14.25
CA ARG A 696 -10.55 24.68 15.09
C ARG A 696 -9.49 23.84 15.78
N PHE A 697 -9.86 22.62 16.22
CA PHE A 697 -8.92 21.66 16.80
C PHE A 697 -7.87 21.23 15.77
N HIS A 698 -8.26 20.78 14.60
CA HIS A 698 -7.31 20.39 13.53
C HIS A 698 -6.40 21.57 13.14
N ASN A 699 -6.97 22.76 13.00
CA ASN A 699 -6.22 23.97 12.64
C ASN A 699 -5.19 24.33 13.72
N GLY A 700 -5.57 24.23 15.01
CA GLY A 700 -4.66 24.48 16.14
C GLY A 700 -3.49 23.49 16.19
N ILE A 701 -3.77 22.19 15.97
CA ILE A 701 -2.71 21.17 15.86
C ILE A 701 -1.79 21.46 14.66
N ALA A 702 -2.34 21.74 13.47
CA ALA A 702 -1.54 22.09 12.29
C ALA A 702 -0.65 23.31 12.53
N ARG A 703 -1.18 24.34 13.21
CA ARG A 703 -0.41 25.53 13.59
C ARG A 703 0.72 25.19 14.56
N GLY A 704 0.45 24.36 15.56
CA GLY A 704 1.48 23.91 16.52
C GLY A 704 2.62 23.15 15.84
N LEU A 705 2.29 22.21 14.94
CA LEU A 705 3.29 21.46 14.16
C LEU A 705 4.10 22.39 13.22
N LEU A 706 3.45 23.37 12.57
CA LEU A 706 4.16 24.40 11.80
C LEU A 706 5.15 25.18 12.65
N MET A 707 4.72 25.67 13.84
CA MET A 707 5.58 26.45 14.73
C MET A 707 6.79 25.64 15.19
N MET A 708 6.61 24.34 15.48
CA MET A 708 7.71 23.40 15.79
C MET A 708 8.70 23.30 14.64
N ALA A 709 8.21 23.10 13.41
CA ALA A 709 9.06 23.06 12.22
C ALA A 709 9.80 24.38 11.98
N GLN A 710 9.15 25.53 12.21
CA GLN A 710 9.78 26.85 12.10
C GLN A 710 10.87 27.06 13.14
N MET A 711 10.68 26.62 14.39
CA MET A 711 11.71 26.66 15.43
C MET A 711 12.93 25.82 15.06
N ALA A 712 12.68 24.59 14.55
CA ALA A 712 13.71 23.69 14.05
C ALA A 712 14.46 24.32 12.86
N GLY A 713 13.74 24.88 11.89
CA GLY A 713 14.31 25.53 10.71
C GLY A 713 15.16 26.76 11.06
N ARG A 714 14.73 27.59 12.04
CA ARG A 714 15.52 28.71 12.52
C ARG A 714 16.81 28.27 13.22
N ARG A 715 16.79 27.14 13.96
CA ARG A 715 17.99 26.62 14.62
C ARG A 715 18.99 26.01 13.65
N THR A 716 18.50 25.28 12.63
CA THR A 716 19.33 24.43 11.77
C THR A 716 19.61 25.02 10.38
N GLY A 717 18.81 25.98 9.92
CA GLY A 717 18.82 26.47 8.54
C GLY A 717 18.11 25.55 7.54
N LEU A 718 17.59 24.40 7.97
CA LEU A 718 16.92 23.42 7.11
C LEU A 718 15.60 23.95 6.56
N ARG A 719 15.31 23.57 5.30
CA ARG A 719 14.07 23.90 4.59
C ARG A 719 13.26 22.67 4.19
N GLN A 720 13.86 21.50 4.19
CA GLN A 720 13.19 20.23 3.85
C GLN A 720 12.46 19.70 5.08
N VAL A 721 11.15 19.44 4.92
CA VAL A 721 10.28 18.89 5.97
C VAL A 721 9.71 17.56 5.47
N ALA A 722 9.92 16.49 6.25
CA ALA A 722 9.36 15.18 6.02
C ALA A 722 8.18 14.94 6.98
N LEU A 723 6.99 14.61 6.45
CA LEU A 723 5.79 14.31 7.22
C LEU A 723 5.51 12.82 7.17
N SER A 724 5.38 12.15 8.31
CA SER A 724 5.03 10.73 8.42
C SER A 724 4.34 10.42 9.75
N GLY A 725 3.85 9.18 9.92
CA GLY A 725 3.08 8.72 11.07
C GLY A 725 1.58 8.58 10.75
N GLY A 726 0.92 7.66 11.47
CA GLY A 726 -0.47 7.25 11.19
C GLY A 726 -1.50 8.37 11.27
N VAL A 727 -1.25 9.44 12.03
CA VAL A 727 -2.17 10.60 12.13
C VAL A 727 -2.25 11.37 10.82
N PHE A 728 -1.22 11.34 9.96
CA PHE A 728 -1.27 11.97 8.64
C PHE A 728 -2.09 11.19 7.59
N CYS A 729 -2.69 10.05 7.96
CA CYS A 729 -3.81 9.49 7.20
C CYS A 729 -5.05 10.41 7.24
N ASN A 730 -5.15 11.31 8.22
CA ASN A 730 -6.14 12.39 8.32
C ASN A 730 -5.82 13.44 7.24
N ARG A 731 -6.65 13.45 6.20
CA ARG A 731 -6.47 14.32 5.04
C ARG A 731 -6.58 15.80 5.42
N TYR A 732 -7.55 16.15 6.29
CA TYR A 732 -7.76 17.55 6.70
C TYR A 732 -6.51 18.12 7.37
N LEU A 733 -5.93 17.38 8.33
CA LEU A 733 -4.72 17.79 9.01
C LEU A 733 -3.52 17.86 8.05
N ALA A 734 -3.34 16.83 7.22
CA ALA A 734 -2.21 16.75 6.29
C ALA A 734 -2.23 17.90 5.27
N GLU A 735 -3.37 18.13 4.59
CA GLU A 735 -3.50 19.22 3.60
C GLU A 735 -3.31 20.59 4.25
N ARG A 736 -3.87 20.81 5.46
CA ARG A 736 -3.71 22.06 6.21
C ARG A 736 -2.25 22.33 6.54
N LEU A 737 -1.54 21.34 7.09
CA LEU A 737 -0.12 21.49 7.47
C LEU A 737 0.77 21.67 6.24
N ILE A 738 0.59 20.90 5.18
CA ILE A 738 1.34 21.01 3.91
C ILE A 738 1.20 22.44 3.35
N GLY A 739 -0.03 22.97 3.30
CA GLY A 739 -0.29 24.32 2.84
C GLY A 739 0.42 25.39 3.67
N LEU A 740 0.36 25.30 5.00
CA LEU A 740 1.02 26.23 5.94
C LEU A 740 2.54 26.19 5.84
N LEU A 741 3.13 24.98 5.73
CA LEU A 741 4.58 24.81 5.57
C LEU A 741 5.08 25.41 4.26
N ARG A 742 4.41 25.15 3.14
CA ARG A 742 4.78 25.72 1.82
C ARG A 742 4.67 27.25 1.83
N GLN A 743 3.60 27.81 2.38
CA GLN A 743 3.43 29.25 2.55
C GLN A 743 4.56 29.87 3.39
N SER A 744 5.14 29.09 4.31
CA SER A 744 6.29 29.49 5.12
C SER A 744 7.65 29.23 4.43
N GLY A 745 7.68 28.80 3.17
CA GLY A 745 8.88 28.59 2.36
C GLY A 745 9.62 27.29 2.63
N TYR A 746 8.91 26.23 3.08
CA TYR A 746 9.47 24.89 3.24
C TYR A 746 9.17 24.01 2.04
N ASP A 747 10.11 23.11 1.70
CA ASP A 747 9.94 22.00 0.79
C ASP A 747 9.36 20.83 1.57
N VAL A 748 8.14 20.40 1.24
CA VAL A 748 7.38 19.42 2.02
C VAL A 748 7.30 18.10 1.29
N TYR A 749 7.74 17.04 1.97
CA TYR A 749 7.75 15.66 1.50
C TYR A 749 6.89 14.79 2.42
N TRP A 750 6.15 13.85 1.85
CA TRP A 750 5.36 12.85 2.59
C TRP A 750 5.26 11.56 1.80
N ASN A 751 4.89 10.47 2.46
CA ASN A 751 4.77 9.17 1.80
C ASN A 751 3.63 9.17 0.76
N GLN A 752 3.94 8.79 -0.47
CA GLN A 752 3.03 8.66 -1.61
C GLN A 752 2.99 7.23 -2.15
N GLN A 753 4.14 6.57 -2.28
CA GLN A 753 4.28 5.19 -2.76
C GLN A 753 4.20 4.16 -1.63
N PHE A 754 4.53 4.55 -0.41
CA PHE A 754 4.41 3.73 0.78
C PHE A 754 3.40 4.34 1.76
N PRO A 755 2.83 3.51 2.66
CA PRO A 755 1.94 4.04 3.70
C PRO A 755 2.69 5.00 4.63
N THR A 756 2.02 6.11 4.99
CA THR A 756 2.52 7.02 6.04
C THR A 756 2.37 6.43 7.45
N ASN A 757 1.53 5.39 7.61
CA ASN A 757 1.38 4.61 8.84
C ASN A 757 2.46 3.52 8.94
N ASP A 758 2.35 2.63 9.93
CA ASP A 758 3.31 1.56 10.24
C ASP A 758 3.66 0.63 9.05
N GLY A 759 2.81 0.57 8.03
CA GLY A 759 3.13 -0.13 6.78
C GLY A 759 4.35 0.44 6.01
N GLY A 760 4.85 1.63 6.38
CA GLY A 760 6.07 2.23 5.84
C GLY A 760 7.33 2.00 6.69
N ILE A 761 7.19 1.47 7.91
CA ILE A 761 8.31 1.32 8.88
C ILE A 761 9.43 0.46 8.34
N SER A 762 9.13 -0.69 7.74
CA SER A 762 10.14 -1.60 7.21
C SER A 762 11.02 -0.96 6.13
N VAL A 763 10.47 -0.03 5.35
CA VAL A 763 11.20 0.73 4.33
C VAL A 763 12.20 1.68 4.97
N GLY A 764 11.78 2.41 6.01
CA GLY A 764 12.68 3.29 6.76
C GLY A 764 13.77 2.52 7.49
N GLN A 765 13.43 1.39 8.12
CA GLN A 765 14.39 0.48 8.76
C GLN A 765 15.43 -0.01 7.73
N ALA A 766 14.98 -0.42 6.55
CA ALA A 766 15.83 -0.89 5.47
C ALA A 766 16.80 0.20 4.98
N ALA A 767 16.30 1.43 4.76
CA ALA A 767 17.11 2.56 4.32
C ALA A 767 18.20 2.95 5.34
N ILE A 768 17.84 3.00 6.63
CA ILE A 768 18.79 3.28 7.73
C ILE A 768 19.89 2.21 7.76
N ALA A 769 19.50 0.93 7.75
CA ALA A 769 20.46 -0.16 7.85
C ALA A 769 21.40 -0.23 6.63
N ALA A 770 20.87 -0.02 5.43
CA ALA A 770 21.68 0.06 4.21
C ALA A 770 22.77 1.12 4.34
N ARG A 771 22.43 2.29 4.88
CA ARG A 771 23.37 3.40 5.04
C ARG A 771 24.40 3.17 6.14
N LEU A 772 23.96 2.69 7.31
CA LEU A 772 24.85 2.42 8.45
C LEU A 772 25.93 1.36 8.12
N THR A 773 25.54 0.34 7.35
CA THR A 773 26.47 -0.73 6.98
C THR A 773 27.44 -0.34 5.87
N THR A 774 27.11 0.66 5.05
CA THR A 774 28.03 1.19 4.03
C THR A 774 29.13 2.04 4.66
N ALA A 775 28.83 2.82 5.71
CA ALA A 775 29.79 3.68 6.40
C ALA A 775 30.92 2.88 7.09
N THR A 776 30.61 1.69 7.64
CA THR A 776 31.59 0.83 8.31
C THR A 776 32.59 0.16 7.37
N SER A 777 32.30 0.05 6.08
CA SER A 777 33.21 -0.53 5.08
C SER A 777 34.30 0.43 4.59
N HIS A 778 34.18 1.74 4.84
CA HIS A 778 35.19 2.75 4.52
C HIS A 778 36.19 3.03 5.67
N GLN A 779 35.97 2.42 6.86
CA GLN A 779 36.86 2.56 8.02
C GLN A 779 37.66 1.30 8.35
N ALA A 780 37.44 0.21 7.63
CA ALA A 780 38.22 -1.03 7.70
C ALA A 780 39.13 -1.19 6.47
#